data_8dcf95117f75075ab2623d2b08bfc4f0
#
_entry.id   8dcf95117f75075ab2623d2b08bfc4f0
#
_cell.length_a   1.000
_cell.length_b   1.000
_cell.length_c   1.000
_cell.angle_alpha   90.00
_cell.angle_beta   90.00
_cell.angle_gamma   90.00
#
_symmetry.space_group_name_H-M   'P 1'
#
loop_
_entity.id
_entity.type
_entity.pdbx_description
1 polymer ?
#
loop_
_entity_poly.entity_id
_entity_poly.type
_entity_poly.pdbx_seq_one_letter_code
_entity_poly.pdbx_strand_id
1 'polypeptide(L)'
;MRLPSRPSRRHATRALALCSLGVGTPVAAQERTGEPFPPFTLSIPNIMRGPEHYGREPQGVRWSADNQWLYFSWAPPGTPWNQPSRLHRVRAVAGATPELVPDTQADSVAPLLADGPLSADGRQRAVAARGDLFLVDTRRGTVRRLTDTAEPESDPRFAVDGGSLLFLRGGQAYTLELATGAVRQLTDLRAGPAPRDSAAPTGQRGELVRQQRELLDVIRDRARADSVARAERLAAEARARLRPTYLPVGERVTTLSVSPTLKTAIVVTTTAPAPAPRTAQVPNYVTASGYTEEIPTRSKVGDGIPRPRAYRLDLATYALQPLHVVGGDSTRVASQVRFAGWSDDGSAALLVATTPDFEWRYIMSVGDAGPARTVDALRDSAWVGGPCGGCIGWLPDGRAWFASEASGYAHLYAANRDGSGRTALTSGAWEVLDATLSSDRREFLLHTHEESPFVRHWYRMPVAGGARTKVTREHGGHQVTPSPDGRLLADVFSTSNEPPELFLLRADGARVAQLTISPSPEFRAGPWIKPSIVKIPASDGVEVPARIYRPQEMGATPNGAAVIFVHGAGYLHNVHDYWSSYAREYLFHHLLAQKGYVVLDIDYRASAGYGRDWRTAIHRWMGGRDLQDHVDGSKWLQATYGIDPERIGIYGGSYGGFMTLMALFTAPKSFGAGAALRSVTDWAHYNHGYTGAILNLPQEDTLAYRRSSPIYFAEGLEDPLLIAHGMVDTNVHFQDVVRLAQRLIELGKEGWEMAVYPVEDHGFVRPDSWTDEYRRILELFERTIGPNGTKARR
;
A
#
# COMPACT_ATOMS: atom_id res chain seq x y z
N MET A 1 33.89 -36.14 -20.53
CA MET A 1 34.08 -36.77 -21.85
C MET A 1 33.36 -35.87 -22.88
N ARG A 2 34.17 -35.33 -23.75
CA ARG A 2 33.95 -34.69 -25.07
C ARG A 2 32.56 -34.22 -25.51
N LEU A 3 32.42 -32.94 -25.73
CA LEU A 3 31.58 -32.31 -26.75
C LEU A 3 31.96 -32.83 -28.18
N PRO A 4 31.06 -32.74 -29.19
CA PRO A 4 31.30 -31.81 -30.29
C PRO A 4 30.02 -31.10 -30.79
N SER A 5 30.10 -29.88 -31.18
CA SER A 5 30.44 -29.15 -32.43
C SER A 5 29.22 -28.78 -33.30
N ARG A 6 29.14 -27.48 -33.60
CA ARG A 6 28.25 -26.86 -34.62
C ARG A 6 28.64 -27.35 -36.06
N PRO A 7 27.69 -27.26 -36.99
CA PRO A 7 27.96 -26.43 -38.19
C PRO A 7 26.79 -25.54 -38.64
N SER A 8 27.05 -24.38 -39.07
CA SER A 8 27.35 -23.76 -40.32
C SER A 8 26.17 -23.28 -41.19
N ARG A 9 26.29 -22.01 -41.52
CA ARG A 9 25.43 -21.16 -42.40
C ARG A 9 25.18 -21.76 -43.78
N ARG A 10 23.94 -21.51 -44.32
CA ARG A 10 23.77 -21.25 -45.79
C ARG A 10 22.57 -20.31 -46.05
N HIS A 11 22.88 -19.27 -46.75
CA HIS A 11 22.19 -18.35 -47.67
C HIS A 11 20.68 -18.47 -47.89
N ALA A 12 20.00 -17.36 -47.66
CA ALA A 12 18.64 -17.10 -48.15
C ALA A 12 18.67 -16.00 -49.22
N THR A 13 18.00 -16.26 -50.27
CA THR A 13 17.82 -15.47 -51.50
C THR A 13 16.86 -14.31 -51.25
N ARG A 14 17.17 -13.14 -51.80
CA ARG A 14 16.35 -11.91 -51.75
C ARG A 14 15.12 -12.10 -52.68
N ALA A 15 13.95 -11.81 -52.11
CA ALA A 15 12.77 -11.43 -52.91
C ALA A 15 12.43 -9.98 -52.54
N LEU A 16 12.53 -9.08 -53.53
CA LEU A 16 12.01 -7.71 -53.45
C LEU A 16 10.47 -7.76 -53.53
N ALA A 17 9.81 -7.28 -52.50
CA ALA A 17 8.40 -6.89 -52.58
C ALA A 17 8.33 -5.37 -52.46
N LEU A 18 7.83 -4.73 -53.51
CA LEU A 18 7.44 -3.31 -53.49
C LEU A 18 6.31 -3.12 -52.47
N CYS A 19 6.56 -2.36 -51.39
CA CYS A 19 5.49 -1.80 -50.57
C CYS A 19 5.17 -0.38 -51.05
N SER A 20 3.99 -0.22 -51.61
CA SER A 20 3.37 1.06 -51.86
C SER A 20 3.17 1.86 -50.60
N LEU A 21 3.70 3.07 -50.53
CA LEU A 21 3.46 4.07 -49.50
C LEU A 21 1.98 4.46 -49.53
N GLY A 22 1.21 3.87 -48.64
CA GLY A 22 -0.12 4.38 -48.27
C GLY A 22 0.06 5.48 -47.23
N VAL A 23 -0.17 6.71 -47.63
CA VAL A 23 -0.34 7.86 -46.75
C VAL A 23 -1.59 7.60 -45.92
N GLY A 24 -1.41 7.15 -44.68
CA GLY A 24 -2.50 7.02 -43.72
C GLY A 24 -2.95 8.41 -43.29
N THR A 25 -4.10 8.84 -43.75
CA THR A 25 -4.84 9.97 -43.19
C THR A 25 -5.16 9.68 -41.72
N PRO A 26 -5.03 10.66 -40.79
CA PRO A 26 -5.45 10.48 -39.41
C PRO A 26 -7.00 10.27 -39.43
N VAL A 27 -7.41 9.11 -38.92
CA VAL A 27 -8.84 8.86 -38.64
C VAL A 27 -9.18 9.77 -37.49
N ALA A 28 -9.72 10.96 -37.79
CA ALA A 28 -10.45 11.73 -36.80
C ALA A 28 -11.60 10.86 -36.31
N ALA A 29 -11.66 10.64 -35.02
CA ALA A 29 -12.82 10.05 -34.39
C ALA A 29 -14.03 10.96 -34.65
N GLN A 30 -14.79 10.66 -35.70
CA GLN A 30 -16.11 11.25 -35.92
C GLN A 30 -16.99 10.82 -34.75
N GLU A 31 -17.37 11.76 -33.91
CA GLU A 31 -18.56 11.65 -33.08
C GLU A 31 -19.72 11.28 -34.01
N ARG A 32 -20.16 10.06 -34.00
CA ARG A 32 -21.43 9.66 -34.57
C ARG A 32 -22.53 10.26 -33.70
N THR A 33 -22.94 11.46 -34.05
CA THR A 33 -24.18 12.02 -33.53
C THR A 33 -25.34 11.23 -34.12
N GLY A 34 -26.12 10.54 -33.26
CA GLY A 34 -27.50 10.35 -33.60
C GLY A 34 -28.15 8.98 -33.48
N GLU A 35 -27.50 7.88 -33.05
CA GLU A 35 -28.26 6.72 -32.57
C GLU A 35 -28.15 6.60 -31.05
N PRO A 36 -29.29 6.56 -30.31
CA PRO A 36 -29.23 6.27 -28.90
C PRO A 36 -28.59 4.88 -28.72
N PHE A 37 -27.54 4.80 -27.89
CA PHE A 37 -26.98 3.51 -27.50
C PHE A 37 -28.12 2.61 -27.00
N PRO A 38 -28.12 1.29 -27.36
CA PRO A 38 -29.13 0.40 -26.83
C PRO A 38 -29.07 0.48 -25.28
N PRO A 39 -30.23 0.45 -24.60
CA PRO A 39 -30.26 0.56 -23.15
C PRO A 39 -29.36 -0.51 -22.53
N PHE A 40 -28.53 -0.12 -21.54
CA PHE A 40 -27.62 -1.04 -20.87
C PHE A 40 -28.43 -2.14 -20.17
N THR A 41 -28.14 -3.39 -20.51
CA THR A 41 -28.77 -4.53 -19.84
C THR A 41 -27.94 -4.97 -18.64
N LEU A 42 -28.49 -4.86 -17.44
CA LEU A 42 -27.90 -5.40 -16.22
C LEU A 42 -27.91 -6.93 -16.30
N SER A 43 -26.76 -7.53 -16.48
CA SER A 43 -26.53 -8.98 -16.48
C SER A 43 -25.15 -9.29 -15.92
N ILE A 44 -24.94 -10.47 -15.33
CA ILE A 44 -23.62 -10.83 -14.77
C ILE A 44 -22.50 -10.65 -15.78
N PRO A 45 -22.56 -11.14 -17.04
CA PRO A 45 -21.47 -10.93 -17.98
C PRO A 45 -21.17 -9.44 -18.27
N ASN A 46 -22.22 -8.59 -18.33
CA ASN A 46 -22.02 -7.16 -18.63
C ASN A 46 -21.38 -6.41 -17.48
N ILE A 47 -21.84 -6.64 -16.25
CA ILE A 47 -21.33 -5.93 -15.07
C ILE A 47 -19.94 -6.44 -14.61
N MET A 48 -19.56 -7.66 -14.97
CA MET A 48 -18.25 -8.23 -14.60
C MET A 48 -17.14 -7.98 -15.63
N ARG A 49 -17.39 -7.21 -16.70
CA ARG A 49 -16.34 -6.74 -17.62
C ARG A 49 -15.26 -5.91 -16.93
N GLY A 50 -15.57 -5.34 -15.78
CA GLY A 50 -14.61 -4.64 -14.94
C GLY A 50 -14.19 -3.27 -15.50
N PRO A 51 -12.90 -2.89 -15.36
CA PRO A 51 -12.40 -1.57 -15.78
C PRO A 51 -12.58 -1.26 -17.26
N GLU A 52 -12.73 -2.26 -18.11
CA GLU A 52 -13.08 -2.06 -19.53
C GLU A 52 -14.45 -1.39 -19.69
N HIS A 53 -15.33 -1.58 -18.70
CA HIS A 53 -16.69 -1.06 -18.71
C HIS A 53 -16.82 0.26 -17.93
N TYR A 54 -16.44 0.27 -16.62
CA TYR A 54 -16.57 1.47 -15.78
C TYR A 54 -15.37 2.42 -15.87
N GLY A 55 -14.34 2.07 -16.65
CA GLY A 55 -13.13 2.89 -16.82
C GLY A 55 -12.04 2.60 -15.81
N ARG A 56 -10.84 3.10 -16.11
CA ARG A 56 -9.70 3.13 -15.20
C ARG A 56 -9.42 4.56 -14.80
N GLU A 57 -9.30 4.79 -13.52
CA GLU A 57 -9.01 6.12 -13.00
C GLU A 57 -7.65 6.63 -13.49
N PRO A 58 -7.51 7.92 -13.80
CA PRO A 58 -6.23 8.56 -14.04
C PRO A 58 -5.36 8.53 -12.78
N GLN A 59 -4.15 7.95 -12.88
CA GLN A 59 -3.27 7.74 -11.73
C GLN A 59 -1.95 8.49 -11.87
N GLY A 60 -1.35 8.86 -10.73
CA GLY A 60 -0.02 9.46 -10.70
C GLY A 60 0.04 10.80 -11.41
N VAL A 61 -1.00 11.63 -11.24
CA VAL A 61 -1.10 12.95 -11.88
C VAL A 61 0.07 13.84 -11.46
N ARG A 62 0.77 14.40 -12.47
CA ARG A 62 1.93 15.29 -12.31
C ARG A 62 1.84 16.48 -13.26
N TRP A 63 2.25 17.63 -12.78
CA TRP A 63 2.35 18.84 -13.60
C TRP A 63 3.71 18.92 -14.31
N SER A 64 3.70 19.47 -15.53
CA SER A 64 4.94 20.01 -16.11
C SER A 64 5.41 21.24 -15.34
N ALA A 65 6.71 21.50 -15.36
CA ALA A 65 7.31 22.65 -14.67
C ALA A 65 6.77 24.01 -15.14
N ASP A 66 6.34 24.11 -16.40
CA ASP A 66 5.76 25.32 -17.01
C ASP A 66 4.24 25.47 -16.77
N ASN A 67 3.64 24.61 -15.96
CA ASN A 67 2.19 24.55 -15.67
C ASN A 67 1.28 24.31 -16.88
N GLN A 68 1.82 23.91 -18.03
CA GLN A 68 1.02 23.78 -19.26
C GLN A 68 0.45 22.39 -19.47
N TRP A 69 1.07 21.37 -18.88
CA TRP A 69 0.72 19.97 -19.09
C TRP A 69 0.49 19.22 -17.79
N LEU A 70 -0.46 18.30 -17.84
CA LEU A 70 -0.67 17.26 -16.85
C LEU A 70 -0.27 15.92 -17.48
N TYR A 71 0.53 15.14 -16.75
CA TYR A 71 0.94 13.78 -17.07
C TYR A 71 0.30 12.81 -16.10
N PHE A 72 -0.18 11.68 -16.60
CA PHE A 72 -0.82 10.65 -15.78
C PHE A 72 -0.82 9.31 -16.49
N SER A 73 -0.87 8.23 -15.73
CA SER A 73 -1.09 6.88 -16.24
C SER A 73 -2.59 6.67 -16.46
N TRP A 74 -2.98 6.28 -17.66
CA TRP A 74 -4.39 6.14 -18.02
C TRP A 74 -4.61 5.12 -19.12
N ALA A 75 -5.82 4.57 -19.15
CA ALA A 75 -6.33 3.73 -20.24
C ALA A 75 -7.63 4.34 -20.77
N PRO A 76 -7.66 4.78 -22.05
CA PRO A 76 -8.87 5.29 -22.68
C PRO A 76 -10.02 4.28 -22.67
N PRO A 77 -11.29 4.74 -22.84
CA PRO A 77 -12.44 3.85 -22.94
C PRO A 77 -12.23 2.74 -23.98
N GLY A 78 -12.65 1.52 -23.62
CA GLY A 78 -12.52 0.36 -24.51
C GLY A 78 -11.13 -0.29 -24.54
N THR A 79 -10.18 0.18 -23.71
CA THR A 79 -8.90 -0.53 -23.53
C THR A 79 -9.15 -1.90 -22.90
N PRO A 80 -8.72 -3.00 -23.52
CA PRO A 80 -8.91 -4.34 -22.98
C PRO A 80 -8.38 -4.49 -21.55
N TRP A 81 -9.05 -5.32 -20.75
CA TRP A 81 -8.70 -5.54 -19.33
C TRP A 81 -7.24 -5.97 -19.11
N ASN A 82 -6.67 -6.74 -20.04
CA ASN A 82 -5.30 -7.27 -19.98
C ASN A 82 -4.23 -6.33 -20.58
N GLN A 83 -4.61 -5.15 -21.04
CA GLN A 83 -3.66 -4.12 -21.45
C GLN A 83 -3.41 -3.15 -20.31
N PRO A 84 -2.15 -2.79 -20.01
CA PRO A 84 -1.81 -1.85 -18.95
C PRO A 84 -2.22 -0.42 -19.32
N SER A 85 -2.47 0.40 -18.30
CA SER A 85 -2.51 1.86 -18.46
C SER A 85 -1.16 2.36 -18.96
N ARG A 86 -1.17 3.39 -19.80
CA ARG A 86 0.03 4.00 -20.41
C ARG A 86 0.14 5.46 -20.03
N LEU A 87 1.34 6.03 -20.14
CA LEU A 87 1.56 7.45 -19.86
C LEU A 87 0.85 8.30 -20.90
N HIS A 88 -0.03 9.16 -20.43
CA HIS A 88 -0.73 10.19 -21.22
C HIS A 88 -0.38 11.57 -20.70
N ARG A 89 -0.62 12.58 -21.52
CA ARG A 89 -0.56 13.97 -21.10
C ARG A 89 -1.76 14.73 -21.70
N VAL A 90 -2.13 15.82 -21.03
CA VAL A 90 -3.19 16.72 -21.49
C VAL A 90 -2.81 18.16 -21.19
N ARG A 91 -3.16 19.08 -22.06
CA ARG A 91 -2.97 20.51 -21.78
C ARG A 91 -3.90 20.96 -20.65
N ALA A 92 -3.37 21.81 -19.76
CA ALA A 92 -4.12 22.38 -18.65
C ALA A 92 -5.04 23.54 -19.09
N VAL A 93 -5.89 23.28 -20.07
CA VAL A 93 -6.86 24.26 -20.63
C VAL A 93 -8.19 23.57 -20.95
N ALA A 94 -9.27 24.34 -20.97
CA ALA A 94 -10.59 23.83 -21.36
C ALA A 94 -10.57 23.31 -22.80
N GLY A 95 -11.28 22.19 -23.04
CA GLY A 95 -11.41 21.57 -24.37
C GLY A 95 -10.17 20.75 -24.80
N ALA A 96 -9.14 20.64 -23.99
CA ALA A 96 -8.01 19.78 -24.27
C ALA A 96 -8.39 18.31 -24.16
N THR A 97 -7.80 17.46 -25.01
CA THR A 97 -7.97 16.01 -25.00
C THR A 97 -6.64 15.33 -24.63
N PRO A 98 -6.67 14.23 -23.84
CA PRO A 98 -5.47 13.46 -23.54
C PRO A 98 -4.81 12.88 -24.78
N GLU A 99 -3.49 12.93 -24.83
CA GLU A 99 -2.69 12.29 -25.86
C GLU A 99 -1.70 11.30 -25.23
N LEU A 100 -1.49 10.18 -25.90
CA LEU A 100 -0.53 9.18 -25.49
C LEU A 100 0.90 9.76 -25.62
N VAL A 101 1.71 9.63 -24.57
CA VAL A 101 3.16 9.90 -24.64
C VAL A 101 3.83 8.69 -25.30
N PRO A 102 4.46 8.85 -26.47
CA PRO A 102 5.15 7.75 -27.12
C PRO A 102 6.27 7.18 -26.25
N ASP A 103 6.50 5.87 -26.32
CA ASP A 103 7.56 5.20 -25.55
C ASP A 103 8.96 5.80 -25.83
N THR A 104 9.19 6.27 -27.07
CA THR A 104 10.42 6.98 -27.43
C THR A 104 10.60 8.32 -26.71
N GLN A 105 9.56 8.90 -26.18
CA GLN A 105 9.60 10.14 -25.39
C GLN A 105 9.50 9.88 -23.89
N ALA A 106 8.99 8.72 -23.49
CA ALA A 106 8.78 8.38 -22.08
C ALA A 106 10.07 8.48 -21.25
N ASP A 107 11.19 8.11 -21.84
CA ASP A 107 12.52 8.18 -21.20
C ASP A 107 12.96 9.60 -20.93
N SER A 108 12.72 10.51 -21.88
CA SER A 108 13.07 11.93 -21.71
C SER A 108 12.15 12.66 -20.75
N VAL A 109 10.92 12.17 -20.58
CA VAL A 109 9.93 12.74 -19.67
C VAL A 109 10.08 12.20 -18.24
N ALA A 110 10.60 10.97 -18.07
CA ALA A 110 10.69 10.32 -16.76
C ALA A 110 11.36 11.18 -15.67
N PRO A 111 12.48 11.90 -15.90
CA PRO A 111 13.06 12.77 -14.89
C PRO A 111 12.19 13.97 -14.52
N LEU A 112 11.36 14.47 -15.45
CA LEU A 112 10.45 15.58 -15.21
C LEU A 112 9.31 15.17 -14.26
N LEU A 113 8.92 13.91 -14.29
CA LEU A 113 7.83 13.34 -13.51
C LEU A 113 8.30 12.72 -12.18
N ALA A 114 9.61 12.51 -12.01
CA ALA A 114 10.15 11.95 -10.79
C ALA A 114 10.10 12.94 -9.63
N ASP A 115 9.76 12.43 -8.44
CA ASP A 115 9.84 13.20 -7.20
C ASP A 115 11.29 13.32 -6.76
N GLY A 116 11.60 14.45 -6.08
CA GLY A 116 12.92 14.66 -5.52
C GLY A 116 13.03 16.00 -4.80
N PRO A 117 14.08 16.17 -3.97
CA PRO A 117 14.29 17.39 -3.21
C PRO A 117 14.61 18.58 -4.11
N LEU A 118 14.13 19.75 -3.67
CA LEU A 118 14.46 21.03 -4.28
C LEU A 118 15.79 21.57 -3.70
N SER A 119 16.52 22.30 -4.54
CA SER A 119 17.61 23.18 -4.06
C SER A 119 17.07 24.25 -3.12
N ALA A 120 17.92 24.82 -2.28
CA ALA A 120 17.50 25.82 -1.29
C ALA A 120 16.81 27.06 -1.92
N ASP A 121 17.14 27.41 -3.16
CA ASP A 121 16.50 28.48 -3.92
C ASP A 121 15.25 28.04 -4.71
N GLY A 122 14.89 26.75 -4.61
CA GLY A 122 13.75 26.15 -5.29
C GLY A 122 13.87 26.04 -6.82
N ARG A 123 15.03 26.39 -7.41
CA ARG A 123 15.19 26.42 -8.87
C ARG A 123 15.54 25.11 -9.50
N GLN A 124 16.07 24.18 -8.73
CA GLN A 124 16.49 22.87 -9.22
C GLN A 124 15.87 21.78 -8.37
N ARG A 125 15.52 20.68 -9.01
CA ARG A 125 15.08 19.44 -8.38
C ARG A 125 16.09 18.35 -8.72
N ALA A 126 16.61 17.65 -7.72
CA ALA A 126 17.44 16.50 -7.91
C ALA A 126 16.56 15.25 -7.93
N VAL A 127 16.65 14.43 -8.96
CA VAL A 127 15.82 13.24 -9.13
C VAL A 127 16.65 12.03 -9.54
N ALA A 128 16.19 10.85 -9.14
CA ALA A 128 16.66 9.58 -9.70
C ALA A 128 15.58 9.04 -10.64
N ALA A 129 15.95 8.73 -11.86
CA ALA A 129 15.07 8.16 -12.85
C ALA A 129 15.83 7.12 -13.69
N ARG A 130 15.21 5.93 -13.89
CA ARG A 130 15.79 4.81 -14.68
C ARG A 130 17.22 4.41 -14.27
N GLY A 131 17.54 4.58 -12.99
CA GLY A 131 18.83 4.21 -12.42
C GLY A 131 19.89 5.31 -12.43
N ASP A 132 19.61 6.48 -13.03
CA ASP A 132 20.54 7.60 -13.09
C ASP A 132 20.04 8.83 -12.34
N LEU A 133 20.97 9.74 -12.03
CA LEU A 133 20.69 11.02 -11.40
C LEU A 133 20.50 12.12 -12.44
N PHE A 134 19.51 12.96 -12.19
CA PHE A 134 19.21 14.10 -13.04
C PHE A 134 19.00 15.36 -12.19
N LEU A 135 19.26 16.50 -12.81
CA LEU A 135 18.91 17.80 -12.28
C LEU A 135 17.90 18.45 -13.21
N VAL A 136 16.74 18.80 -12.65
CA VAL A 136 15.62 19.41 -13.37
C VAL A 136 15.50 20.88 -12.98
N ASP A 137 15.56 21.80 -13.95
CA ASP A 137 15.22 23.21 -13.73
C ASP A 137 13.70 23.33 -13.55
N THR A 138 13.28 23.77 -12.36
CA THR A 138 11.87 23.83 -11.97
C THR A 138 11.05 24.89 -12.69
N ARG A 139 11.69 25.86 -13.37
CA ARG A 139 11.02 26.91 -14.11
C ARG A 139 10.99 26.65 -15.61
N ARG A 140 12.08 26.10 -16.17
CA ARG A 140 12.23 25.88 -17.61
C ARG A 140 11.88 24.45 -18.02
N GLY A 141 11.79 23.51 -17.07
CA GLY A 141 11.60 22.11 -17.39
C GLY A 141 12.77 21.46 -18.13
N THR A 142 13.95 22.09 -18.11
CA THR A 142 15.14 21.49 -18.73
C THR A 142 15.75 20.45 -17.81
N VAL A 143 16.24 19.36 -18.40
CA VAL A 143 16.80 18.21 -17.70
C VAL A 143 18.28 18.10 -18.03
N ARG A 144 19.12 17.98 -17.01
CA ARG A 144 20.55 17.66 -17.13
C ARG A 144 20.79 16.29 -16.49
N ARG A 145 21.22 15.32 -17.26
CA ARG A 145 21.68 14.03 -16.77
C ARG A 145 23.03 14.22 -16.07
N LEU A 146 23.16 13.69 -14.86
CA LEU A 146 24.36 13.78 -14.04
C LEU A 146 25.21 12.51 -14.06
N THR A 147 24.56 11.37 -14.20
CA THR A 147 25.22 10.04 -14.24
C THR A 147 24.72 9.22 -15.42
N ASP A 148 25.53 8.28 -15.85
CA ASP A 148 25.23 7.30 -16.90
C ASP A 148 25.99 6.01 -16.55
N THR A 149 25.40 5.21 -15.64
CA THR A 149 26.10 4.07 -15.04
C THR A 149 25.22 2.82 -15.06
N ALA A 150 25.85 1.65 -15.11
CA ALA A 150 25.14 0.38 -15.11
C ALA A 150 24.53 0.05 -13.72
N GLU A 151 25.16 0.53 -12.64
CA GLU A 151 24.66 0.34 -11.29
C GLU A 151 23.73 1.49 -10.93
N PRO A 152 22.48 1.22 -10.49
CA PRO A 152 21.50 2.26 -10.27
C PRO A 152 21.84 3.16 -9.07
N GLU A 153 21.67 4.46 -9.28
CA GLU A 153 21.70 5.46 -8.24
C GLU A 153 20.28 5.76 -7.73
N SER A 154 20.21 6.14 -6.45
CA SER A 154 18.94 6.45 -5.77
C SER A 154 19.11 7.50 -4.67
N ASP A 155 17.97 7.99 -4.17
CA ASP A 155 17.86 8.92 -3.02
C ASP A 155 18.75 10.19 -3.16
N PRO A 156 18.68 10.94 -4.28
CA PRO A 156 19.45 12.16 -4.42
C PRO A 156 19.01 13.21 -3.43
N ARG A 157 19.98 13.92 -2.82
CA ARG A 157 19.75 15.03 -1.89
C ARG A 157 20.80 16.11 -2.08
N PHE A 158 20.41 17.38 -1.96
CA PHE A 158 21.39 18.46 -1.91
C PHE A 158 22.11 18.44 -0.56
N ALA A 159 23.42 18.63 -0.58
CA ALA A 159 24.16 19.01 0.61
C ALA A 159 23.80 20.45 1.00
N VAL A 160 24.03 20.83 2.27
CA VAL A 160 23.69 22.19 2.78
C VAL A 160 24.42 23.30 2.02
N ASP A 161 25.61 23.01 1.50
CA ASP A 161 26.37 23.97 0.68
C ASP A 161 25.76 24.23 -0.71
N GLY A 162 24.80 23.44 -1.12
CA GLY A 162 24.15 23.49 -2.43
C GLY A 162 25.04 23.12 -3.61
N GLY A 163 26.34 22.86 -3.38
CA GLY A 163 27.32 22.56 -4.42
C GLY A 163 27.45 21.08 -4.76
N SER A 164 26.90 20.21 -3.90
CA SER A 164 27.00 18.76 -4.04
C SER A 164 25.66 18.08 -3.91
N LEU A 165 25.52 16.94 -4.60
CA LEU A 165 24.43 15.99 -4.37
C LEU A 165 24.93 14.78 -3.59
N LEU A 166 24.18 14.37 -2.58
CA LEU A 166 24.26 13.08 -1.93
C LEU A 166 23.43 12.07 -2.69
N PHE A 167 23.90 10.83 -2.80
CA PHE A 167 23.12 9.74 -3.41
C PHE A 167 23.59 8.37 -2.94
N LEU A 168 22.82 7.35 -3.19
CA LEU A 168 23.13 5.97 -2.88
C LEU A 168 23.43 5.18 -4.17
N ARG A 169 24.45 4.32 -4.10
CA ARG A 169 24.81 3.32 -5.14
C ARG A 169 25.33 2.07 -4.43
N GLY A 170 24.85 0.88 -4.80
CA GLY A 170 25.32 -0.37 -4.22
C GLY A 170 25.22 -0.44 -2.69
N GLY A 171 24.23 0.20 -2.08
CA GLY A 171 24.06 0.27 -0.62
C GLY A 171 25.08 1.16 0.09
N GLN A 172 25.88 1.95 -0.66
CA GLN A 172 26.84 2.91 -0.13
C GLN A 172 26.44 4.34 -0.49
N ALA A 173 26.88 5.30 0.29
CA ALA A 173 26.60 6.72 0.08
C ALA A 173 27.77 7.40 -0.64
N TYR A 174 27.42 8.30 -1.55
CA TYR A 174 28.34 9.08 -2.37
C TYR A 174 27.94 10.56 -2.38
N THR A 175 28.90 11.43 -2.75
CA THR A 175 28.65 12.79 -3.20
C THR A 175 29.05 12.96 -4.64
N LEU A 176 28.30 13.79 -5.37
CA LEU A 176 28.61 14.28 -6.71
C LEU A 176 28.72 15.80 -6.65
N GLU A 177 29.86 16.36 -6.94
CA GLU A 177 30.09 17.81 -7.04
C GLU A 177 29.45 18.35 -8.32
N LEU A 178 28.49 19.27 -8.21
CA LEU A 178 27.72 19.74 -9.37
C LEU A 178 28.50 20.56 -10.39
N ALA A 179 29.58 21.21 -9.94
CA ALA A 179 30.45 22.04 -10.79
C ALA A 179 31.40 21.19 -11.65
N THR A 180 32.00 20.15 -11.06
CA THR A 180 33.07 19.36 -11.70
C THR A 180 32.63 18.00 -12.17
N GLY A 181 31.51 17.48 -11.63
CA GLY A 181 31.09 16.09 -11.82
C GLY A 181 31.88 15.08 -11.00
N ALA A 182 32.75 15.52 -10.09
CA ALA A 182 33.57 14.63 -9.27
C ALA A 182 32.70 13.83 -8.30
N VAL A 183 32.91 12.50 -8.31
CA VAL A 183 32.20 11.58 -7.40
C VAL A 183 33.14 11.14 -6.29
N ARG A 184 32.66 11.20 -5.05
CA ARG A 184 33.39 10.73 -3.86
C ARG A 184 32.51 9.80 -3.03
N GLN A 185 33.05 8.64 -2.70
CA GLN A 185 32.39 7.70 -1.77
C GLN A 185 32.53 8.20 -0.33
N LEU A 186 31.44 8.14 0.44
CA LEU A 186 31.37 8.58 1.83
C LEU A 186 31.34 7.44 2.83
N THR A 187 30.83 6.28 2.46
CA THR A 187 30.67 5.12 3.34
C THR A 187 31.25 3.85 2.70
N ASP A 188 31.78 2.98 3.55
CA ASP A 188 32.18 1.60 3.20
C ASP A 188 31.63 0.69 4.29
N LEU A 189 30.30 0.43 4.25
CA LEU A 189 29.61 -0.44 5.20
C LEU A 189 29.79 -1.88 4.77
N ARG A 190 30.37 -2.70 5.67
CA ARG A 190 30.65 -4.13 5.43
C ARG A 190 29.88 -5.01 6.40
N ALA A 191 29.28 -6.06 5.89
CA ALA A 191 28.60 -7.05 6.73
C ALA A 191 29.60 -7.87 7.56
N GLY A 192 29.27 -8.12 8.82
CA GLY A 192 30.05 -8.93 9.73
C GLY A 192 31.21 -8.18 10.40
N PRO A 193 31.93 -8.84 11.30
CA PRO A 193 32.99 -8.23 12.09
C PRO A 193 34.21 -7.91 11.24
N ALA A 194 34.97 -6.93 11.69
CA ALA A 194 36.31 -6.68 11.13
C ALA A 194 37.14 -7.96 11.07
N PRO A 195 37.90 -8.17 10.00
CA PRO A 195 38.83 -9.29 9.94
C PRO A 195 39.71 -9.28 11.16
N ARG A 196 39.60 -10.33 11.97
CA ARG A 196 40.50 -10.52 13.08
C ARG A 196 41.69 -11.32 12.60
N ASP A 197 42.88 -10.90 13.03
CA ASP A 197 44.02 -11.78 12.90
C ASP A 197 43.75 -13.09 13.69
N SER A 198 44.02 -14.20 13.07
CA SER A 198 43.93 -15.49 13.80
C SER A 198 44.84 -15.41 15.03
N ALA A 199 44.25 -15.62 16.20
CA ALA A 199 45.04 -15.72 17.42
C ALA A 199 46.14 -16.74 17.19
N ALA A 200 47.36 -16.39 17.63
CA ALA A 200 48.47 -17.33 17.54
C ALA A 200 48.04 -18.67 18.17
N PRO A 201 48.18 -19.77 17.45
CA PRO A 201 47.76 -21.07 18.00
C PRO A 201 48.49 -21.33 19.31
N THR A 202 47.80 -21.84 20.32
CA THR A 202 48.29 -22.20 21.63
C THR A 202 48.34 -23.72 21.83
N GLY A 203 48.90 -24.17 22.89
CA GLY A 203 49.04 -25.61 23.18
C GLY A 203 49.91 -26.36 22.15
N GLN A 204 49.59 -27.64 21.90
CA GLN A 204 50.31 -28.49 20.95
C GLN A 204 50.41 -27.90 19.56
N ARG A 205 49.32 -27.24 19.07
CA ARG A 205 49.31 -26.61 17.75
C ARG A 205 50.26 -25.41 17.68
N GLY A 206 50.35 -24.65 18.78
CA GLY A 206 51.28 -23.51 18.91
C GLY A 206 52.73 -24.00 18.96
N GLU A 207 52.98 -25.12 19.63
CA GLU A 207 54.28 -25.77 19.69
C GLU A 207 54.76 -26.24 18.31
N LEU A 208 53.90 -26.91 17.58
CA LEU A 208 54.18 -27.33 16.19
C LEU A 208 54.48 -26.14 15.26
N VAL A 209 53.77 -25.05 15.37
CA VAL A 209 54.00 -23.81 14.58
C VAL A 209 55.37 -23.22 14.97
N ARG A 210 55.70 -23.20 16.29
CA ARG A 210 57.00 -22.71 16.76
C ARG A 210 58.11 -23.57 16.21
N GLN A 211 58.02 -24.91 16.38
CA GLN A 211 59.01 -25.85 15.87
C GLN A 211 59.25 -25.72 14.38
N GLN A 212 58.16 -25.59 13.58
CA GLN A 212 58.28 -25.36 12.10
C GLN A 212 59.02 -24.08 11.77
N ARG A 213 58.77 -23.00 12.54
CA ARG A 213 59.47 -21.72 12.37
C ARG A 213 60.93 -21.78 12.80
N GLU A 214 61.24 -22.59 13.76
CA GLU A 214 62.64 -22.82 14.24
C GLU A 214 63.44 -23.65 13.25
N LEU A 215 62.83 -24.70 12.71
CA LEU A 215 63.52 -25.68 11.86
C LEU A 215 63.57 -25.30 10.36
N LEU A 216 62.62 -24.55 9.86
CA LEU A 216 62.43 -24.31 8.44
C LEU A 216 62.49 -22.80 8.11
N ASP A 217 63.57 -22.41 7.43
CA ASP A 217 63.76 -21.00 7.00
C ASP A 217 62.58 -20.50 6.14
N VAL A 218 62.10 -21.34 5.25
CA VAL A 218 60.96 -21.00 4.38
C VAL A 218 59.70 -20.65 5.20
N ILE A 219 59.45 -21.29 6.33
CA ILE A 219 58.28 -20.99 7.20
C ILE A 219 58.55 -19.70 7.98
N ARG A 220 59.77 -19.46 8.41
CA ARG A 220 60.19 -18.23 9.08
C ARG A 220 60.11 -17.02 8.13
N ASP A 221 60.60 -17.20 6.92
CA ASP A 221 60.56 -16.13 5.88
C ASP A 221 59.14 -15.80 5.45
N ARG A 222 58.25 -16.79 5.27
CA ARG A 222 56.84 -16.58 5.02
C ARG A 222 56.19 -15.80 6.17
N ALA A 223 56.40 -16.20 7.41
CA ALA A 223 55.86 -15.51 8.59
C ALA A 223 56.36 -14.08 8.70
N ARG A 224 57.62 -13.82 8.29
CA ARG A 224 58.17 -12.46 8.24
C ARG A 224 57.52 -11.64 7.13
N ALA A 225 57.39 -12.20 5.94
CA ALA A 225 56.71 -11.57 4.81
C ALA A 225 55.25 -11.24 5.09
N ASP A 226 54.52 -12.19 5.71
CA ASP A 226 53.13 -11.97 6.14
C ASP A 226 53.03 -10.84 7.17
N SER A 227 54.00 -10.75 8.12
CA SER A 227 54.07 -9.67 9.11
C SER A 227 54.28 -8.29 8.48
N VAL A 228 55.21 -8.22 7.44
CA VAL A 228 55.45 -6.98 6.72
C VAL A 228 54.24 -6.56 5.88
N ALA A 229 53.70 -7.49 5.10
CA ALA A 229 52.50 -7.21 4.29
C ALA A 229 51.31 -6.75 5.15
N ARG A 230 51.16 -7.32 6.34
CA ARG A 230 50.16 -6.90 7.32
C ARG A 230 50.40 -5.48 7.83
N ALA A 231 51.64 -5.15 8.21
CA ALA A 231 51.99 -3.80 8.67
C ALA A 231 51.77 -2.75 7.56
N GLU A 232 52.09 -3.08 6.34
CA GLU A 232 51.84 -2.22 5.16
C GLU A 232 50.35 -2.01 4.90
N ARG A 233 49.53 -3.10 5.01
CA ARG A 233 48.08 -3.02 4.88
C ARG A 233 47.49 -2.11 5.96
N LEU A 234 47.82 -2.34 7.24
CA LEU A 234 47.34 -1.49 8.33
C LEU A 234 47.77 -0.03 8.19
N ALA A 235 48.98 0.22 7.70
CA ALA A 235 49.49 1.58 7.45
C ALA A 235 48.74 2.23 6.25
N ALA A 236 48.36 1.47 5.24
CA ALA A 236 47.57 1.94 4.11
C ALA A 236 46.13 2.23 4.56
N GLU A 237 45.52 1.34 5.33
CA GLU A 237 44.18 1.53 5.89
C GLU A 237 44.13 2.76 6.83
N ALA A 238 45.15 3.00 7.64
CA ALA A 238 45.23 4.17 8.52
C ALA A 238 45.36 5.50 7.74
N ARG A 239 45.92 5.47 6.55
CA ARG A 239 46.07 6.63 5.64
C ARG A 239 44.89 6.81 4.69
N ALA A 240 44.04 5.79 4.56
CA ALA A 240 42.88 5.86 3.68
C ALA A 240 41.90 6.95 4.14
N ARG A 241 41.45 7.77 3.19
CA ARG A 241 40.39 8.77 3.46
C ARG A 241 39.06 8.14 3.78
N LEU A 242 38.75 6.97 3.19
CA LEU A 242 37.57 6.17 3.46
C LEU A 242 37.98 4.93 4.24
N ARG A 243 37.35 4.72 5.39
CA ARG A 243 37.62 3.56 6.25
C ARG A 243 36.41 2.64 6.27
N PRO A 244 36.60 1.30 6.24
CA PRO A 244 35.52 0.37 6.36
C PRO A 244 34.86 0.48 7.75
N THR A 245 33.55 0.49 7.75
CA THR A 245 32.71 0.39 8.97
C THR A 245 32.04 -0.99 8.96
N TYR A 246 32.40 -1.81 9.95
CA TYR A 246 31.91 -3.17 10.07
C TYR A 246 30.64 -3.22 10.89
N LEU A 247 29.60 -3.87 10.33
CA LEU A 247 28.34 -4.10 11.02
C LEU A 247 28.43 -5.27 12.00
N PRO A 248 27.64 -5.29 13.07
CA PRO A 248 27.50 -6.46 13.92
C PRO A 248 27.12 -7.72 13.14
N VAL A 249 27.50 -8.89 13.69
CA VAL A 249 27.27 -10.19 13.04
C VAL A 249 25.78 -10.40 12.76
N GLY A 250 25.44 -10.78 11.53
CA GLY A 250 24.08 -11.09 11.08
C GLY A 250 23.23 -9.86 10.74
N GLU A 251 23.75 -8.65 10.90
CA GLU A 251 23.05 -7.43 10.53
C GLU A 251 23.23 -7.09 9.04
N ARG A 252 22.14 -6.61 8.42
CA ARG A 252 22.13 -6.09 7.05
C ARG A 252 21.53 -4.70 7.05
N VAL A 253 22.11 -3.78 6.28
CA VAL A 253 21.57 -2.41 6.10
C VAL A 253 20.23 -2.49 5.38
N THR A 254 19.23 -1.81 5.94
CA THR A 254 17.91 -1.59 5.33
C THR A 254 17.68 -0.12 4.96
N THR A 255 18.36 0.81 5.68
CA THR A 255 18.31 2.23 5.38
C THR A 255 19.67 2.86 5.65
N LEU A 256 20.15 3.64 4.69
CA LEU A 256 21.32 4.50 4.84
C LEU A 256 20.90 5.90 4.39
N SER A 257 21.08 6.91 5.24
CA SER A 257 20.79 8.29 4.90
C SER A 257 21.83 9.22 5.49
N VAL A 258 22.59 9.89 4.62
CA VAL A 258 23.62 10.86 5.03
C VAL A 258 22.99 12.21 5.32
N SER A 259 23.43 12.85 6.40
CA SER A 259 23.07 14.22 6.72
C SER A 259 23.48 15.18 5.61
N PRO A 260 22.62 16.14 5.22
CA PRO A 260 23.00 17.22 4.31
C PRO A 260 24.25 18.00 4.73
N THR A 261 24.63 17.97 6.02
CA THR A 261 25.88 18.57 6.55
C THR A 261 27.13 17.73 6.26
N LEU A 262 27.00 16.51 5.76
CA LEU A 262 28.08 15.55 5.52
C LEU A 262 28.86 15.14 6.79
N LYS A 263 28.30 15.36 7.98
CA LYS A 263 28.95 15.03 9.26
C LYS A 263 28.61 13.61 9.72
N THR A 264 27.35 13.23 9.57
CA THR A 264 26.82 11.99 10.11
C THR A 264 25.93 11.28 9.09
N ALA A 265 25.67 9.99 9.32
CA ALA A 265 24.64 9.25 8.61
C ALA A 265 23.80 8.43 9.60
N ILE A 266 22.53 8.26 9.28
CA ILE A 266 21.64 7.28 9.92
C ILE A 266 21.76 5.96 9.17
N VAL A 267 22.03 4.90 9.91
CA VAL A 267 22.07 3.53 9.41
C VAL A 267 21.03 2.72 10.17
N VAL A 268 20.05 2.18 9.46
CA VAL A 268 19.13 1.20 10.03
C VAL A 268 19.51 -0.17 9.50
N THR A 269 19.63 -1.12 10.38
CA THR A 269 19.95 -2.51 10.05
C THR A 269 18.80 -3.42 10.48
N THR A 270 18.82 -4.64 10.00
CA THR A 270 17.94 -5.71 10.47
C THR A 270 18.74 -7.00 10.67
N THR A 271 18.38 -7.74 11.70
CA THR A 271 18.88 -9.10 11.94
C THR A 271 17.76 -10.09 11.65
N ALA A 272 18.05 -11.10 10.83
CA ALA A 272 17.10 -12.19 10.62
C ALA A 272 16.85 -12.94 11.93
N PRO A 273 15.62 -13.40 12.16
CA PRO A 273 15.35 -14.23 13.35
C PRO A 273 16.06 -15.58 13.27
N ALA A 274 16.35 -16.14 14.43
CA ALA A 274 16.91 -17.49 14.56
C ALA A 274 16.01 -18.34 15.47
N PRO A 275 15.49 -19.48 15.01
CA PRO A 275 15.64 -20.04 13.66
C PRO A 275 14.96 -19.18 12.60
N ALA A 276 15.38 -19.30 11.35
CA ALA A 276 14.74 -18.61 10.23
C ALA A 276 13.27 -19.07 10.10
N PRO A 277 12.31 -18.15 9.90
CA PRO A 277 10.92 -18.50 9.74
C PRO A 277 10.72 -19.33 8.45
N ARG A 278 9.75 -20.22 8.48
CA ARG A 278 9.35 -20.95 7.27
C ARG A 278 8.57 -20.03 6.35
N THR A 279 8.90 -20.05 5.06
CA THR A 279 8.11 -19.40 4.03
C THR A 279 7.01 -20.35 3.58
N ALA A 280 5.75 -19.91 3.64
CA ALA A 280 4.64 -20.67 3.08
C ALA A 280 4.75 -20.72 1.55
N GLN A 281 4.37 -21.86 0.97
CA GLN A 281 4.35 -22.10 -0.47
C GLN A 281 2.90 -22.20 -0.94
N VAL A 282 2.60 -21.61 -2.10
CA VAL A 282 1.30 -21.70 -2.76
C VAL A 282 1.49 -22.46 -4.07
N PRO A 283 0.86 -23.66 -4.22
CA PRO A 283 0.98 -24.44 -5.43
C PRO A 283 0.28 -23.78 -6.62
N ASN A 284 0.97 -23.67 -7.74
CA ASN A 284 0.43 -23.23 -9.03
C ASN A 284 0.33 -24.45 -9.96
N TYR A 285 -0.89 -24.82 -10.28
CA TYR A 285 -1.19 -26.02 -11.09
C TYR A 285 -1.30 -25.74 -12.58
N VAL A 286 -1.51 -24.47 -12.98
CA VAL A 286 -1.69 -24.07 -14.38
C VAL A 286 -0.49 -23.24 -14.82
N THR A 287 0.53 -23.91 -15.33
CA THR A 287 1.84 -23.32 -15.65
C THR A 287 2.24 -23.56 -17.11
N ALA A 288 3.14 -22.73 -17.60
CA ALA A 288 3.69 -22.90 -18.95
C ALA A 288 4.60 -24.15 -19.09
N SER A 289 5.19 -24.60 -17.97
CA SER A 289 6.05 -25.80 -17.94
C SER A 289 5.27 -27.11 -17.98
N GLY A 290 3.97 -27.08 -17.66
CA GLY A 290 3.12 -28.26 -17.50
C GLY A 290 3.38 -29.03 -16.20
N TYR A 291 4.26 -28.56 -15.34
CA TYR A 291 4.48 -29.10 -13.99
C TYR A 291 3.92 -28.13 -12.94
N THR A 292 3.51 -28.68 -11.80
CA THR A 292 3.15 -27.85 -10.63
C THR A 292 4.37 -27.07 -10.18
N GLU A 293 4.21 -25.77 -9.97
CA GLU A 293 5.24 -24.86 -9.49
C GLU A 293 4.84 -24.30 -8.11
N GLU A 294 5.82 -23.95 -7.28
CA GLU A 294 5.57 -23.41 -5.95
C GLU A 294 5.86 -21.89 -5.95
N ILE A 295 4.88 -21.11 -5.48
CA ILE A 295 5.02 -19.67 -5.31
C ILE A 295 5.38 -19.41 -3.84
N PRO A 296 6.63 -18.97 -3.53
CA PRO A 296 6.99 -18.61 -2.17
C PRO A 296 6.29 -17.32 -1.75
N THR A 297 5.70 -17.30 -0.57
CA THR A 297 4.91 -16.16 -0.08
C THR A 297 5.53 -15.55 1.18
N ARG A 298 5.01 -15.83 2.34
CA ARG A 298 5.40 -15.23 3.61
C ARG A 298 5.42 -16.24 4.75
N SER A 299 6.02 -15.84 5.88
CA SER A 299 5.86 -16.54 7.17
C SER A 299 4.45 -16.31 7.75
N LYS A 300 4.07 -17.12 8.72
CA LYS A 300 2.82 -16.99 9.46
C LYS A 300 3.01 -16.11 10.70
N VAL A 301 1.91 -15.63 11.27
CA VAL A 301 1.95 -14.93 12.56
C VAL A 301 2.48 -15.85 13.66
N GLY A 302 3.27 -15.31 14.58
CA GLY A 302 3.92 -16.09 15.63
C GLY A 302 5.28 -16.66 15.25
N ASP A 303 5.66 -16.67 13.98
CA ASP A 303 7.03 -16.90 13.54
C ASP A 303 7.94 -15.76 14.00
N GLY A 304 9.24 -16.05 14.08
CA GLY A 304 10.23 -15.03 14.44
C GLY A 304 10.22 -13.86 13.48
N ILE A 305 10.25 -12.65 14.01
CA ILE A 305 10.29 -11.42 13.23
C ILE A 305 11.70 -10.83 13.17
N PRO A 306 12.08 -10.15 12.08
CA PRO A 306 13.33 -9.42 11.99
C PRO A 306 13.44 -8.36 13.10
N ARG A 307 14.66 -8.16 13.62
CA ARG A 307 14.93 -7.16 14.67
C ARG A 307 15.70 -6.00 14.06
N PRO A 308 15.07 -4.82 13.88
CA PRO A 308 15.77 -3.64 13.41
C PRO A 308 16.61 -3.01 14.53
N ARG A 309 17.72 -2.37 14.13
CA ARG A 309 18.53 -1.49 14.98
C ARG A 309 18.86 -0.22 14.23
N ALA A 310 19.01 0.86 14.94
CA ALA A 310 19.43 2.14 14.38
C ALA A 310 20.82 2.51 14.91
N TYR A 311 21.58 3.15 14.04
CA TYR A 311 22.91 3.66 14.36
C TYR A 311 23.08 5.05 13.78
N ARG A 312 23.93 5.83 14.43
CA ARG A 312 24.57 7.03 13.87
C ARG A 312 26.00 6.68 13.47
N LEU A 313 26.32 6.88 12.21
CA LEU A 313 27.67 6.80 11.69
C LEU A 313 28.30 8.20 11.64
N ASP A 314 29.40 8.39 12.32
CA ASP A 314 30.22 9.59 12.22
C ASP A 314 31.11 9.50 10.97
N LEU A 315 30.99 10.42 10.03
CA LEU A 315 31.69 10.35 8.74
C LEU A 315 33.14 10.87 8.79
N ALA A 316 33.58 11.47 9.91
CA ALA A 316 34.98 11.84 10.12
C ALA A 316 35.80 10.70 10.73
N THR A 317 35.20 9.99 11.70
CA THR A 317 35.87 8.89 12.42
C THR A 317 35.47 7.51 11.94
N TYR A 318 34.36 7.38 11.22
CA TYR A 318 33.70 6.13 10.81
C TYR A 318 33.23 5.28 11.99
N ALA A 319 33.01 5.92 13.14
CA ALA A 319 32.48 5.26 14.32
C ALA A 319 30.97 5.04 14.19
N LEU A 320 30.54 3.80 14.35
CA LEU A 320 29.13 3.39 14.34
C LEU A 320 28.60 3.36 15.78
N GLN A 321 27.71 4.28 16.13
CA GLN A 321 27.16 4.45 17.47
C GLN A 321 25.71 3.94 17.52
N PRO A 322 25.36 2.97 18.36
CA PRO A 322 23.98 2.50 18.48
C PRO A 322 23.05 3.60 19.02
N LEU A 323 21.85 3.65 18.48
CA LEU A 323 20.81 4.56 18.89
C LEU A 323 19.69 3.79 19.59
N HIS A 324 19.29 4.23 20.77
CA HIS A 324 18.09 3.75 21.42
C HIS A 324 16.90 4.53 20.88
N VAL A 325 15.99 3.85 20.16
CA VAL A 325 14.89 4.49 19.41
C VAL A 325 13.49 4.20 19.99
N VAL A 326 13.42 3.45 21.08
CA VAL A 326 12.21 3.25 21.88
C VAL A 326 12.40 3.94 23.22
N GLY A 327 11.60 4.96 23.49
CA GLY A 327 11.82 5.83 24.65
C GLY A 327 11.57 5.15 26.00
N GLY A 328 12.22 5.68 27.04
CA GLY A 328 11.89 5.45 28.47
C GLY A 328 12.35 4.14 29.10
N ASP A 329 12.33 3.01 28.40
CA ASP A 329 12.70 1.71 28.95
C ASP A 329 13.76 1.03 28.05
N SER A 330 14.96 0.87 28.59
CA SER A 330 16.09 0.28 27.87
C SER A 330 15.89 -1.21 27.52
N THR A 331 14.90 -1.86 28.10
CA THR A 331 14.57 -3.27 27.79
C THR A 331 13.65 -3.41 26.61
N ARG A 332 12.94 -2.35 26.22
CA ARG A 332 12.06 -2.35 25.04
C ARG A 332 12.86 -2.38 23.76
N VAL A 333 12.34 -3.14 22.80
CA VAL A 333 12.91 -3.29 21.46
C VAL A 333 11.91 -2.77 20.41
N ALA A 334 12.42 -2.33 19.28
CA ALA A 334 11.59 -2.02 18.13
C ALA A 334 11.36 -3.25 17.26
N SER A 335 10.18 -3.37 16.66
CA SER A 335 9.91 -4.31 15.56
C SER A 335 10.05 -3.64 14.21
N GLN A 336 9.89 -2.31 14.17
CA GLN A 336 10.07 -1.50 12.98
C GLN A 336 10.82 -0.20 13.34
N VAL A 337 11.72 0.21 12.46
CA VAL A 337 12.39 1.52 12.52
C VAL A 337 12.39 2.11 11.12
N ARG A 338 11.83 3.29 10.96
CA ARG A 338 11.73 4.01 9.70
C ARG A 338 12.41 5.38 9.83
N PHE A 339 13.26 5.71 8.86
CA PHE A 339 13.77 7.07 8.70
C PHE A 339 12.69 7.96 8.08
N ALA A 340 12.45 9.15 8.65
CA ALA A 340 11.40 10.06 8.22
C ALA A 340 11.90 11.39 7.62
N GLY A 341 13.19 11.68 7.70
CA GLY A 341 13.80 12.83 7.04
C GLY A 341 14.77 13.62 7.91
N TRP A 342 15.62 14.40 7.26
CA TRP A 342 16.51 15.35 7.86
C TRP A 342 15.83 16.72 8.01
N SER A 343 16.20 17.47 9.06
CA SER A 343 15.85 18.87 9.18
C SER A 343 16.50 19.69 8.06
N ASP A 344 15.96 20.89 7.77
CA ASP A 344 16.43 21.75 6.68
C ASP A 344 17.90 22.16 6.85
N ASP A 345 18.33 22.37 8.10
CA ASP A 345 19.71 22.65 8.45
C ASP A 345 20.60 21.38 8.45
N GLY A 346 20.02 20.22 8.19
CA GLY A 346 20.72 18.94 8.16
C GLY A 346 21.24 18.46 9.51
N SER A 347 20.94 19.15 10.62
CA SER A 347 21.53 18.88 11.94
C SER A 347 20.80 17.82 12.74
N ALA A 348 19.58 17.43 12.33
CA ALA A 348 18.80 16.41 13.02
C ALA A 348 17.99 15.58 12.05
N ALA A 349 17.84 14.29 12.37
CA ALA A 349 17.00 13.32 11.67
C ALA A 349 15.76 12.95 12.50
N LEU A 350 14.64 12.61 11.84
CA LEU A 350 13.51 11.94 12.48
C LEU A 350 13.54 10.45 12.19
N LEU A 351 13.34 9.65 13.24
CA LEU A 351 13.09 8.21 13.17
C LEU A 351 11.75 7.90 13.79
N VAL A 352 11.02 6.96 13.20
CA VAL A 352 9.78 6.41 13.76
C VAL A 352 10.03 4.95 14.13
N ALA A 353 9.75 4.58 15.37
CA ALA A 353 9.89 3.23 15.87
C ALA A 353 8.55 2.71 16.40
N THR A 354 8.25 1.41 16.15
CA THR A 354 7.07 0.73 16.65
C THR A 354 7.51 -0.51 17.43
N THR A 355 6.85 -0.83 18.55
CA THR A 355 7.12 -2.02 19.35
C THR A 355 6.51 -3.28 18.74
N PRO A 356 6.99 -4.50 19.11
CA PRO A 356 6.48 -5.75 18.56
C PRO A 356 5.00 -6.05 18.84
N ASP A 357 4.47 -5.52 19.95
CA ASP A 357 3.07 -5.58 20.36
C ASP A 357 2.18 -4.56 19.64
N PHE A 358 2.80 -3.67 18.82
CA PHE A 358 2.13 -2.55 18.14
C PHE A 358 1.45 -1.53 19.08
N GLU A 359 1.59 -1.66 20.40
CA GLU A 359 0.99 -0.74 21.37
C GLU A 359 1.68 0.63 21.40
N TRP A 360 2.96 0.71 21.00
CA TRP A 360 3.74 1.95 21.08
C TRP A 360 4.29 2.38 19.73
N ARG A 361 4.17 3.68 19.46
CA ARG A 361 4.90 4.39 18.43
C ARG A 361 5.74 5.48 19.06
N TYR A 362 7.01 5.51 18.73
CA TYR A 362 7.95 6.58 19.11
C TYR A 362 8.38 7.37 17.88
N ILE A 363 8.39 8.70 18.02
CA ILE A 363 9.05 9.60 17.08
C ILE A 363 10.28 10.14 17.80
N MET A 364 11.46 9.90 17.21
CA MET A 364 12.74 10.23 17.80
C MET A 364 13.46 11.25 16.94
N SER A 365 14.07 12.24 17.56
CA SER A 365 15.01 13.18 16.95
C SER A 365 16.43 12.74 17.24
N VAL A 366 17.26 12.64 16.21
CA VAL A 366 18.67 12.23 16.29
C VAL A 366 19.53 13.36 15.76
N GLY A 367 20.31 14.01 16.62
CA GLY A 367 21.27 15.04 16.24
C GLY A 367 22.63 14.49 15.84
N ASP A 368 23.56 15.37 15.45
CA ASP A 368 24.93 15.03 15.10
C ASP A 368 25.72 14.41 16.27
N ALA A 369 25.30 14.68 17.52
CA ALA A 369 25.88 14.15 18.74
C ALA A 369 24.82 13.88 19.80
N GLY A 370 25.21 13.13 20.85
CA GLY A 370 24.33 12.80 21.98
C GLY A 370 23.34 11.65 21.67
N PRO A 371 22.46 11.31 22.62
CA PRO A 371 21.45 10.27 22.46
C PRO A 371 20.29 10.74 21.56
N ALA A 372 19.53 9.80 21.01
CA ALA A 372 18.23 10.08 20.42
C ALA A 372 17.28 10.68 21.49
N ARG A 373 16.46 11.65 21.10
CA ARG A 373 15.49 12.31 21.99
C ARG A 373 14.07 12.00 21.53
N THR A 374 13.19 11.70 22.47
CA THR A 374 11.78 11.46 22.17
C THR A 374 11.08 12.77 21.81
N VAL A 375 10.55 12.85 20.60
CA VAL A 375 9.69 13.96 20.14
C VAL A 375 8.22 13.68 20.51
N ASP A 376 7.77 12.46 20.27
CA ASP A 376 6.42 11.98 20.60
C ASP A 376 6.46 10.50 20.97
N ALA A 377 5.64 10.13 21.95
CA ALA A 377 5.39 8.75 22.31
C ALA A 377 3.87 8.55 22.42
N LEU A 378 3.33 7.73 21.53
CA LEU A 378 1.92 7.38 21.52
C LEU A 378 1.76 5.93 21.96
N ARG A 379 0.86 5.71 22.91
CA ARG A 379 0.43 4.38 23.32
C ARG A 379 -1.05 4.16 23.06
N ASP A 380 -1.38 2.99 22.58
CA ASP A 380 -2.72 2.46 22.55
C ASP A 380 -2.70 1.04 23.14
N SER A 381 -3.66 0.69 24.00
CA SER A 381 -3.74 -0.66 24.59
C SER A 381 -4.21 -1.73 23.59
N ALA A 382 -4.73 -1.31 22.43
CA ALA A 382 -5.01 -2.18 21.31
C ALA A 382 -3.82 -2.15 20.33
N TRP A 383 -3.76 -1.15 19.47
CA TRP A 383 -2.59 -0.88 18.60
C TRP A 383 -2.61 0.55 18.11
N VAL A 384 -1.44 1.14 17.95
CA VAL A 384 -1.26 2.44 17.31
C VAL A 384 -1.42 2.29 15.79
N GLY A 385 -2.26 3.11 15.17
CA GLY A 385 -2.55 3.07 13.74
C GLY A 385 -3.14 4.38 13.21
N GLY A 386 -4.17 4.27 12.38
CA GLY A 386 -4.91 5.39 11.79
C GLY A 386 -4.37 5.84 10.44
N PRO A 387 -5.10 6.73 9.77
CA PRO A 387 -4.68 7.32 8.52
C PRO A 387 -3.47 8.24 8.71
N CYS A 388 -2.85 8.66 7.61
CA CYS A 388 -1.76 9.62 7.61
C CYS A 388 -0.48 9.15 8.34
N GLY A 389 -0.22 7.85 8.42
CA GLY A 389 1.00 7.30 9.06
C GLY A 389 2.31 7.79 8.42
N GLY A 390 2.26 8.33 7.19
CA GLY A 390 3.35 9.00 6.50
C GLY A 390 3.47 10.50 6.80
N CYS A 391 2.49 11.08 7.47
CA CYS A 391 2.44 12.50 7.78
C CYS A 391 3.38 12.85 8.93
N ILE A 392 4.64 13.11 8.58
CA ILE A 392 5.71 13.49 9.50
C ILE A 392 6.78 14.26 8.75
N GLY A 393 7.36 15.24 9.37
CA GLY A 393 8.44 16.04 8.77
C GLY A 393 8.89 17.16 9.68
N TRP A 394 9.59 18.12 9.08
CA TRP A 394 10.12 19.29 9.76
C TRP A 394 9.39 20.56 9.30
N LEU A 395 9.04 21.42 10.23
CA LEU A 395 8.58 22.78 9.96
C LEU A 395 9.78 23.71 9.70
N PRO A 396 9.56 24.86 9.02
CA PRO A 396 10.63 25.84 8.78
C PRO A 396 11.25 26.41 10.06
N ASP A 397 10.53 26.40 11.18
CA ASP A 397 11.00 26.84 12.49
C ASP A 397 11.82 25.78 13.26
N GLY A 398 12.05 24.61 12.65
CA GLY A 398 12.84 23.53 13.20
C GLY A 398 12.11 22.59 14.15
N ARG A 399 10.78 22.77 14.36
CA ARG A 399 9.94 21.80 15.06
C ARG A 399 9.62 20.62 14.14
N ALA A 400 9.42 19.47 14.73
CA ALA A 400 8.81 18.33 14.03
C ALA A 400 7.28 18.49 13.97
N TRP A 401 6.68 18.11 12.85
CA TRP A 401 5.23 17.93 12.74
C TRP A 401 4.91 16.47 12.41
N PHE A 402 3.77 15.97 12.89
CA PHE A 402 3.39 14.56 12.73
C PHE A 402 1.91 14.34 12.97
N ALA A 403 1.38 13.26 12.40
CA ALA A 403 0.04 12.79 12.72
C ALA A 403 0.03 11.94 13.99
N SER A 404 -1.02 12.06 14.80
CA SER A 404 -1.22 11.26 16.01
C SER A 404 -2.71 11.09 16.34
N GLU A 405 -3.09 9.90 16.81
CA GLU A 405 -4.44 9.57 17.27
C GLU A 405 -4.63 9.81 18.78
N ALA A 406 -3.81 10.62 19.41
CA ALA A 406 -3.86 10.88 20.85
C ALA A 406 -5.21 11.41 21.34
N SER A 407 -6.00 12.05 20.48
CA SER A 407 -7.36 12.56 20.77
C SER A 407 -8.49 11.58 20.45
N GLY A 408 -8.19 10.38 19.94
CA GLY A 408 -9.16 9.42 19.40
C GLY A 408 -9.36 9.53 17.89
N TYR A 409 -8.85 10.58 17.26
CA TYR A 409 -8.87 10.82 15.81
C TYR A 409 -7.48 11.22 15.33
N ALA A 410 -7.15 10.92 14.08
CA ALA A 410 -5.85 11.26 13.51
C ALA A 410 -5.76 12.77 13.21
N HIS A 411 -4.96 13.48 13.98
CA HIS A 411 -4.73 14.93 13.85
C HIS A 411 -3.25 15.26 13.72
N LEU A 412 -2.95 16.46 13.18
CA LEU A 412 -1.60 16.96 13.11
C LEU A 412 -1.19 17.64 14.42
N TYR A 413 0.05 17.38 14.81
CA TYR A 413 0.73 17.97 15.96
C TYR A 413 2.08 18.52 15.53
N ALA A 414 2.59 19.48 16.34
CA ALA A 414 3.98 19.94 16.25
C ALA A 414 4.63 19.89 17.62
N ALA A 415 5.93 19.61 17.68
CA ALA A 415 6.73 19.62 18.90
C ALA A 415 8.17 20.00 18.62
N ASN A 416 8.88 20.49 19.64
CA ASN A 416 10.31 20.71 19.59
C ASN A 416 11.08 19.38 19.44
N ARG A 417 12.36 19.45 19.06
CA ARG A 417 13.23 18.26 18.88
C ARG A 417 13.38 17.38 20.13
N ASP A 418 13.08 17.92 21.30
CA ASP A 418 13.12 17.21 22.60
C ASP A 418 11.73 16.82 23.12
N GLY A 419 10.68 17.03 22.33
CA GLY A 419 9.29 16.74 22.67
C GLY A 419 8.58 17.84 23.47
N SER A 420 9.31 18.87 23.92
CA SER A 420 8.69 20.02 24.58
C SER A 420 7.82 20.82 23.61
N GLY A 421 6.90 21.64 24.13
CA GLY A 421 6.04 22.51 23.33
C GLY A 421 5.09 21.75 22.36
N ARG A 422 4.72 20.51 22.66
CA ARG A 422 3.77 19.75 21.86
C ARG A 422 2.43 20.45 21.78
N THR A 423 1.98 20.75 20.57
CA THR A 423 0.71 21.44 20.29
C THR A 423 -0.05 20.74 19.19
N ALA A 424 -1.39 20.69 19.32
CA ALA A 424 -2.25 20.21 18.23
C ALA A 424 -2.40 21.33 17.18
N LEU A 425 -2.19 21.00 15.91
CA LEU A 425 -2.42 21.90 14.78
C LEU A 425 -3.85 21.76 14.24
N THR A 426 -4.43 20.56 14.37
CA THR A 426 -5.83 20.27 14.01
C THR A 426 -6.52 19.54 15.17
N SER A 427 -7.86 19.61 15.22
CA SER A 427 -8.66 18.93 16.24
C SER A 427 -10.10 18.78 15.76
N GLY A 428 -10.85 17.84 16.35
CA GLY A 428 -12.26 17.59 16.07
C GLY A 428 -12.61 16.09 16.07
N ALA A 429 -13.87 15.76 15.81
CA ALA A 429 -14.34 14.38 15.64
C ALA A 429 -14.25 13.97 14.15
N TRP A 430 -13.08 14.07 13.58
CA TRP A 430 -12.76 13.79 12.17
C TRP A 430 -11.25 13.53 12.04
N GLU A 431 -10.79 13.06 10.89
CA GLU A 431 -9.39 12.65 10.70
C GLU A 431 -8.72 13.39 9.53
N VAL A 432 -7.45 13.66 9.70
CA VAL A 432 -6.54 14.02 8.61
C VAL A 432 -6.15 12.74 7.89
N LEU A 433 -6.47 12.65 6.61
CA LEU A 433 -6.18 11.50 5.76
C LEU A 433 -4.82 11.61 5.07
N ASP A 434 -4.43 12.85 4.71
CA ASP A 434 -3.12 13.19 4.17
C ASP A 434 -2.79 14.65 4.46
N ALA A 435 -1.50 14.95 4.53
CA ALA A 435 -0.98 16.29 4.76
C ALA A 435 0.37 16.50 4.08
N THR A 436 0.47 17.55 3.29
CA THR A 436 1.72 17.97 2.66
C THR A 436 1.96 19.47 2.86
N LEU A 437 3.23 19.87 2.94
CA LEU A 437 3.58 21.29 2.97
C LEU A 437 3.53 21.86 1.55
N SER A 438 3.02 23.10 1.43
CA SER A 438 3.13 23.89 0.21
C SER A 438 4.60 24.06 -0.19
N SER A 439 4.87 24.35 -1.46
CA SER A 439 6.23 24.52 -1.97
C SER A 439 7.01 25.65 -1.27
N ASP A 440 6.33 26.70 -0.81
CA ASP A 440 6.89 27.78 0.01
C ASP A 440 6.91 27.47 1.51
N ARG A 441 6.37 26.28 1.89
CA ARG A 441 6.32 25.73 3.26
C ARG A 441 5.61 26.64 4.29
N ARG A 442 4.70 27.51 3.83
CA ARG A 442 3.91 28.39 4.71
C ARG A 442 2.57 27.79 5.12
N GLU A 443 2.07 26.84 4.33
CA GLU A 443 0.78 26.21 4.53
C GLU A 443 0.89 24.69 4.42
N PHE A 444 -0.02 24.01 5.10
CA PHE A 444 -0.36 22.63 4.81
C PHE A 444 -1.46 22.58 3.75
N LEU A 445 -1.36 21.66 2.83
CA LEU A 445 -2.45 21.16 2.05
C LEU A 445 -2.96 19.87 2.71
N LEU A 446 -4.17 19.88 3.23
CA LEU A 446 -4.75 18.83 4.04
C LEU A 446 -5.86 18.12 3.28
N HIS A 447 -5.81 16.79 3.25
CA HIS A 447 -6.91 15.94 2.83
C HIS A 447 -7.64 15.42 4.07
N THR A 448 -8.93 15.68 4.20
CA THR A 448 -9.70 15.37 5.40
C THR A 448 -11.14 14.96 5.08
N HIS A 449 -11.81 14.34 6.04
CA HIS A 449 -13.26 14.18 6.06
C HIS A 449 -13.92 15.04 7.16
N GLU A 450 -13.44 16.28 7.33
CA GLU A 450 -13.90 17.20 8.37
C GLU A 450 -15.41 17.50 8.33
N GLU A 451 -16.02 17.55 7.14
CA GLU A 451 -17.45 17.83 7.00
C GLU A 451 -18.31 16.61 7.31
N SER A 452 -17.86 15.45 6.94
CA SER A 452 -18.55 14.18 7.12
C SER A 452 -17.60 13.03 6.81
N PRO A 453 -17.68 11.89 7.48
CA PRO A 453 -16.89 10.70 7.12
C PRO A 453 -17.18 10.22 5.69
N PHE A 454 -18.29 10.64 5.09
CA PHE A 454 -18.75 10.18 3.79
C PHE A 454 -18.21 10.96 2.59
N VAL A 455 -17.50 12.07 2.83
CA VAL A 455 -16.90 12.91 1.77
C VAL A 455 -15.44 13.23 2.10
N ARG A 456 -14.66 13.50 1.06
CA ARG A 456 -13.25 13.85 1.22
C ARG A 456 -12.97 15.17 0.52
N HIS A 457 -12.46 16.13 1.30
CA HIS A 457 -12.14 17.46 0.81
C HIS A 457 -10.71 17.87 1.11
N TRP A 458 -10.22 18.83 0.34
CA TRP A 458 -8.92 19.43 0.53
C TRP A 458 -9.05 20.84 1.12
N TYR A 459 -8.13 21.13 2.03
CA TYR A 459 -8.06 22.40 2.76
C TYR A 459 -6.65 22.97 2.76
N ARG A 460 -6.53 24.27 2.80
CA ARG A 460 -5.27 24.96 3.14
C ARG A 460 -5.32 25.42 4.59
N MET A 461 -4.20 25.25 5.29
CA MET A 461 -4.06 25.65 6.69
C MET A 461 -2.64 26.23 6.90
N PRO A 462 -2.47 27.38 7.59
CA PRO A 462 -1.15 27.86 7.97
C PRO A 462 -0.36 26.79 8.74
N VAL A 463 0.97 26.76 8.58
CA VAL A 463 1.83 25.79 9.29
C VAL A 463 1.80 25.95 10.81
N ALA A 464 1.40 27.11 11.30
CA ALA A 464 1.16 27.37 12.72
C ALA A 464 -0.15 26.74 13.26
N GLY A 465 -0.96 26.16 12.39
CA GLY A 465 -2.33 25.72 12.69
C GLY A 465 -3.34 26.85 12.59
N GLY A 466 -4.59 26.59 12.99
CA GLY A 466 -5.67 27.57 13.02
C GLY A 466 -6.72 27.37 11.92
N ALA A 467 -7.25 28.45 11.37
CA ALA A 467 -8.33 28.41 10.40
C ALA A 467 -7.94 27.68 9.11
N ARG A 468 -8.83 26.81 8.66
CA ARG A 468 -8.68 26.04 7.41
C ARG A 468 -9.57 26.66 6.33
N THR A 469 -9.04 26.81 5.13
CA THR A 469 -9.78 27.26 3.95
C THR A 469 -10.05 26.08 3.04
N LYS A 470 -11.32 25.75 2.83
CA LYS A 470 -11.73 24.66 1.93
C LYS A 470 -11.33 24.98 0.49
N VAL A 471 -10.68 24.04 -0.18
CA VAL A 471 -10.18 24.16 -1.55
C VAL A 471 -11.14 23.52 -2.55
N THR A 472 -11.62 22.31 -2.28
CA THR A 472 -12.55 21.58 -3.14
C THR A 472 -13.99 21.88 -2.76
N ARG A 473 -14.91 21.98 -3.76
CA ARG A 473 -16.28 22.46 -3.50
C ARG A 473 -17.35 21.40 -3.68
N GLU A 474 -17.18 20.51 -4.67
CA GLU A 474 -18.21 19.55 -5.05
C GLU A 474 -18.30 18.41 -4.03
N HIS A 475 -19.51 17.88 -3.84
CA HIS A 475 -19.77 16.79 -2.92
C HIS A 475 -19.28 15.46 -3.52
N GLY A 476 -18.34 14.79 -2.85
CA GLY A 476 -17.73 13.54 -3.32
C GLY A 476 -16.34 13.29 -2.75
N GLY A 477 -15.52 12.58 -3.51
CA GLY A 477 -14.12 12.30 -3.19
C GLY A 477 -13.17 13.04 -4.12
N HIS A 478 -12.19 13.72 -3.55
CA HIS A 478 -11.22 14.53 -4.27
C HIS A 478 -9.80 14.06 -4.02
N GLN A 479 -8.98 14.05 -5.07
CA GLN A 479 -7.53 13.85 -4.97
C GLN A 479 -6.82 14.95 -5.75
N VAL A 480 -6.32 15.96 -5.03
CA VAL A 480 -5.82 17.20 -5.59
C VAL A 480 -4.30 17.21 -5.73
N THR A 481 -3.81 17.64 -6.89
CA THR A 481 -2.40 17.94 -7.16
C THR A 481 -2.28 19.39 -7.62
N PRO A 482 -1.70 20.30 -6.81
CA PRO A 482 -1.53 21.69 -7.20
C PRO A 482 -0.52 21.87 -8.33
N SER A 483 -0.75 22.88 -9.18
CA SER A 483 0.26 23.32 -10.15
C SER A 483 1.48 23.92 -9.43
N PRO A 484 2.69 23.87 -10.03
CA PRO A 484 3.91 24.46 -9.43
C PRO A 484 3.76 25.92 -9.02
N ASP A 485 2.97 26.71 -9.76
CA ASP A 485 2.70 28.11 -9.44
C ASP A 485 1.49 28.33 -8.49
N GLY A 486 0.81 27.25 -8.10
CA GLY A 486 -0.33 27.25 -7.18
C GLY A 486 -1.62 27.89 -7.72
N ARG A 487 -1.69 28.22 -9.03
CA ARG A 487 -2.86 28.88 -9.64
C ARG A 487 -3.94 27.93 -10.08
N LEU A 488 -3.55 26.71 -10.44
CA LEU A 488 -4.44 25.64 -10.89
C LEU A 488 -4.29 24.41 -10.00
N LEU A 489 -5.31 23.57 -10.05
CA LEU A 489 -5.34 22.28 -9.37
C LEU A 489 -5.78 21.22 -10.38
N ALA A 490 -5.08 20.09 -10.37
CA ALA A 490 -5.56 18.87 -11.00
C ALA A 490 -6.29 18.06 -9.93
N ASP A 491 -7.53 17.70 -10.19
CA ASP A 491 -8.39 17.01 -9.24
C ASP A 491 -8.92 15.71 -9.85
N VAL A 492 -8.56 14.58 -9.29
CA VAL A 492 -9.20 13.32 -9.60
C VAL A 492 -10.42 13.21 -8.70
N PHE A 493 -11.58 13.49 -9.26
CA PHE A 493 -12.86 13.61 -8.57
C PHE A 493 -13.82 12.50 -8.96
N SER A 494 -14.59 12.02 -7.97
CA SER A 494 -15.66 11.05 -8.17
C SER A 494 -16.83 11.27 -7.24
N THR A 495 -17.99 10.74 -7.65
CA THR A 495 -19.17 10.57 -6.78
C THR A 495 -19.45 9.07 -6.62
N SER A 496 -20.45 8.71 -5.80
CA SER A 496 -20.77 7.29 -5.59
C SER A 496 -21.27 6.55 -6.84
N ASN A 497 -21.76 7.28 -7.85
CA ASN A 497 -22.27 6.74 -9.11
C ASN A 497 -21.50 7.22 -10.36
N GLU A 498 -20.44 8.00 -10.16
CA GLU A 498 -19.56 8.48 -11.24
C GLU A 498 -18.12 8.10 -10.92
N PRO A 499 -17.48 7.23 -11.74
CA PRO A 499 -16.08 6.85 -11.56
C PRO A 499 -15.12 8.05 -11.58
N PRO A 500 -13.90 7.89 -11.02
CA PRO A 500 -12.93 8.98 -10.94
C PRO A 500 -12.49 9.49 -12.31
N GLU A 501 -12.53 10.81 -12.47
CA GLU A 501 -12.08 11.53 -13.66
C GLU A 501 -11.17 12.68 -13.30
N LEU A 502 -10.27 13.05 -14.22
CA LEU A 502 -9.37 14.18 -14.05
C LEU A 502 -10.06 15.48 -14.45
N PHE A 503 -10.11 16.40 -13.50
CA PHE A 503 -10.64 17.76 -13.69
C PHE A 503 -9.54 18.80 -13.51
N LEU A 504 -9.69 19.91 -14.19
CA LEU A 504 -8.90 21.13 -14.00
C LEU A 504 -9.74 22.11 -13.18
N LEU A 505 -9.18 22.58 -12.05
CA LEU A 505 -9.79 23.58 -11.20
C LEU A 505 -8.88 24.81 -11.09
N ARG A 506 -9.49 25.97 -10.77
CA ARG A 506 -8.72 27.12 -10.27
C ARG A 506 -8.30 26.89 -8.79
N ALA A 507 -7.36 27.70 -8.32
CA ALA A 507 -6.85 27.62 -6.93
C ALA A 507 -7.97 27.82 -5.88
N ASP A 508 -9.08 28.46 -6.23
CA ASP A 508 -10.26 28.66 -5.40
C ASP A 508 -11.27 27.50 -5.46
N GLY A 509 -10.92 26.41 -6.16
CA GLY A 509 -11.76 25.22 -6.35
C GLY A 509 -12.82 25.32 -7.41
N ALA A 510 -12.89 26.41 -8.16
CA ALA A 510 -13.86 26.52 -9.25
C ALA A 510 -13.45 25.64 -10.44
N ARG A 511 -14.36 24.79 -10.93
CA ARG A 511 -14.12 23.90 -12.06
C ARG A 511 -13.90 24.69 -13.35
N VAL A 512 -12.84 24.36 -14.07
CA VAL A 512 -12.49 24.91 -15.40
C VAL A 512 -12.91 23.95 -16.49
N ALA A 513 -12.55 22.66 -16.36
CA ALA A 513 -12.83 21.65 -17.37
C ALA A 513 -12.74 20.23 -16.79
N GLN A 514 -13.44 19.28 -17.42
CA GLN A 514 -13.14 17.85 -17.34
C GLN A 514 -12.12 17.52 -18.43
N LEU A 515 -11.08 16.76 -18.05
CA LEU A 515 -9.95 16.45 -18.94
C LEU A 515 -9.94 14.98 -19.40
N THR A 516 -10.59 14.07 -18.68
CA THR A 516 -10.70 12.66 -19.06
C THR A 516 -12.15 12.18 -19.05
N ILE A 517 -12.42 11.14 -19.82
CA ILE A 517 -13.66 10.35 -19.79
C ILE A 517 -13.22 8.89 -19.87
N SER A 518 -13.25 8.19 -18.73
CA SER A 518 -12.75 6.83 -18.59
C SER A 518 -13.79 5.74 -18.85
N PRO A 519 -15.07 5.88 -18.42
CA PRO A 519 -16.08 4.86 -18.64
C PRO A 519 -16.49 4.71 -20.09
N SER A 520 -16.87 3.50 -20.47
CA SER A 520 -17.45 3.23 -21.78
C SER A 520 -18.75 4.01 -21.99
N PRO A 521 -19.13 4.31 -23.24
CA PRO A 521 -20.44 4.93 -23.53
C PRO A 521 -21.61 4.11 -22.98
N GLU A 522 -21.53 2.78 -23.00
CA GLU A 522 -22.51 1.86 -22.44
C GLU A 522 -22.66 2.05 -20.93
N PHE A 523 -21.55 2.16 -20.19
CA PHE A 523 -21.60 2.43 -18.76
C PHE A 523 -22.29 3.76 -18.47
N ARG A 524 -21.96 4.83 -19.22
CA ARG A 524 -22.55 6.15 -19.03
C ARG A 524 -24.06 6.21 -19.29
N ALA A 525 -24.57 5.26 -20.08
CA ALA A 525 -26.01 5.10 -20.34
C ALA A 525 -26.68 4.15 -19.32
N GLY A 526 -25.96 3.59 -18.38
CA GLY A 526 -26.48 2.63 -17.39
C GLY A 526 -27.35 3.29 -16.30
N PRO A 527 -28.17 2.49 -15.61
CA PRO A 527 -29.12 2.96 -14.61
C PRO A 527 -28.48 3.10 -13.21
N TRP A 528 -27.33 3.74 -13.12
CA TRP A 528 -26.58 3.82 -11.86
C TRP A 528 -27.20 4.80 -10.89
N ILE A 529 -27.67 4.30 -9.74
CA ILE A 529 -28.21 5.11 -8.66
C ILE A 529 -27.09 5.57 -7.72
N LYS A 530 -27.32 6.68 -7.04
CA LYS A 530 -26.56 7.10 -5.87
C LYS A 530 -27.19 6.45 -4.64
N PRO A 531 -26.56 5.43 -4.03
CA PRO A 531 -27.15 4.74 -2.89
C PRO A 531 -27.30 5.69 -1.70
N SER A 532 -28.43 5.61 -1.01
CA SER A 532 -28.66 6.41 0.20
C SER A 532 -27.81 5.89 1.35
N ILE A 533 -27.24 6.78 2.16
CA ILE A 533 -26.58 6.43 3.42
C ILE A 533 -27.62 6.43 4.54
N VAL A 534 -27.71 5.34 5.27
CA VAL A 534 -28.59 5.15 6.42
C VAL A 534 -27.80 4.82 7.68
N LYS A 535 -28.40 4.96 8.84
CA LYS A 535 -27.82 4.62 10.12
C LYS A 535 -28.61 3.46 10.73
N ILE A 536 -27.93 2.40 11.10
CA ILE A 536 -28.49 1.20 11.70
C ILE A 536 -28.30 1.33 13.22
N PRO A 537 -29.35 1.27 14.03
CA PRO A 537 -29.21 1.25 15.48
C PRO A 537 -28.62 -0.10 15.92
N ALA A 538 -27.38 -0.10 16.39
CA ALA A 538 -26.75 -1.29 16.94
C ALA A 538 -27.30 -1.59 18.35
N SER A 539 -27.19 -2.85 18.77
CA SER A 539 -27.68 -3.35 20.05
C SER A 539 -27.02 -2.70 21.29
N ASP A 540 -25.88 -2.04 21.11
CA ASP A 540 -25.18 -1.27 22.14
C ASP A 540 -25.45 0.24 22.09
N GLY A 541 -26.40 0.68 21.26
CA GLY A 541 -26.82 2.07 21.12
C GLY A 541 -26.01 2.92 20.16
N VAL A 542 -25.02 2.34 19.48
CA VAL A 542 -24.22 3.04 18.46
C VAL A 542 -24.97 3.04 17.13
N GLU A 543 -24.89 4.13 16.35
CA GLU A 543 -25.43 4.20 15.00
C GLU A 543 -24.36 3.73 14.00
N VAL A 544 -24.60 2.60 13.34
CA VAL A 544 -23.69 2.03 12.34
C VAL A 544 -24.09 2.51 10.94
N PRO A 545 -23.19 3.18 10.19
CA PRO A 545 -23.53 3.67 8.86
C PRO A 545 -23.56 2.54 7.83
N ALA A 546 -24.49 2.65 6.87
CA ALA A 546 -24.61 1.72 5.76
C ALA A 546 -25.12 2.41 4.50
N ARG A 547 -24.70 1.93 3.33
CA ARG A 547 -25.35 2.26 2.05
C ARG A 547 -26.48 1.27 1.78
N ILE A 548 -27.58 1.77 1.25
CA ILE A 548 -28.72 0.95 0.91
C ILE A 548 -29.12 1.14 -0.55
N TYR A 549 -29.41 0.01 -1.21
CA TYR A 549 -29.93 -0.04 -2.58
C TYR A 549 -31.36 -0.62 -2.52
N ARG A 550 -32.33 0.16 -2.97
CA ARG A 550 -33.73 -0.23 -2.90
C ARG A 550 -34.27 -0.61 -4.27
N PRO A 551 -35.07 -1.70 -4.39
CA PRO A 551 -35.68 -2.10 -5.65
C PRO A 551 -36.46 -1.00 -6.33
N GLN A 552 -37.18 -0.18 -5.56
CA GLN A 552 -37.98 0.92 -6.09
C GLN A 552 -37.14 1.97 -6.83
N GLU A 553 -35.91 2.21 -6.39
CA GLU A 553 -34.96 3.13 -7.04
C GLU A 553 -34.49 2.60 -8.41
N MET A 554 -34.63 1.28 -8.63
CA MET A 554 -34.37 0.59 -9.90
C MET A 554 -35.67 0.34 -10.71
N GLY A 555 -36.81 0.87 -10.28
CA GLY A 555 -38.10 0.63 -10.89
C GLY A 555 -38.63 -0.81 -10.71
N ALA A 556 -38.08 -1.55 -9.74
CA ALA A 556 -38.45 -2.93 -9.47
C ALA A 556 -39.36 -3.05 -8.23
N THR A 557 -40.16 -4.11 -8.19
CA THR A 557 -40.97 -4.47 -7.02
C THR A 557 -40.12 -5.28 -6.05
N PRO A 558 -40.15 -4.95 -4.73
CA PRO A 558 -39.47 -5.78 -3.72
C PRO A 558 -39.95 -7.23 -3.77
N ASN A 559 -39.00 -8.15 -3.71
CA ASN A 559 -39.28 -9.58 -3.75
C ASN A 559 -39.37 -10.22 -2.33
N GLY A 560 -39.23 -9.40 -1.26
CA GLY A 560 -39.27 -9.83 0.14
C GLY A 560 -37.97 -10.47 0.63
N ALA A 561 -36.86 -10.29 -0.05
CA ALA A 561 -35.55 -10.75 0.35
C ALA A 561 -34.53 -9.60 0.40
N ALA A 562 -33.47 -9.81 1.18
CA ALA A 562 -32.35 -8.85 1.24
C ALA A 562 -30.99 -9.55 1.11
N VAL A 563 -29.96 -8.76 0.78
CA VAL A 563 -28.57 -9.20 0.76
C VAL A 563 -27.71 -8.19 1.52
N ILE A 564 -26.92 -8.66 2.47
CA ILE A 564 -25.91 -7.87 3.17
C ILE A 564 -24.56 -8.13 2.54
N PHE A 565 -23.90 -7.06 2.07
CA PHE A 565 -22.52 -7.10 1.61
C PHE A 565 -21.58 -6.71 2.75
N VAL A 566 -20.47 -7.43 2.84
CA VAL A 566 -19.40 -7.21 3.83
C VAL A 566 -18.09 -6.90 3.11
N HIS A 567 -17.60 -5.68 3.28
CA HIS A 567 -16.31 -5.28 2.68
C HIS A 567 -15.12 -6.02 3.32
N GLY A 568 -13.99 -6.08 2.61
CA GLY A 568 -12.78 -6.77 3.07
C GLY A 568 -11.89 -5.93 3.99
N ALA A 569 -10.77 -6.53 4.38
CA ALA A 569 -9.65 -5.97 5.16
C ALA A 569 -9.99 -5.42 6.56
N GLY A 570 -11.25 -5.45 7.00
CA GLY A 570 -11.70 -4.91 8.27
C GLY A 570 -11.59 -3.38 8.35
N TYR A 571 -10.43 -2.83 8.05
CA TYR A 571 -10.10 -1.40 8.12
C TYR A 571 -10.43 -0.59 6.85
N LEU A 572 -11.13 -1.13 5.87
CA LEU A 572 -11.58 -0.33 4.72
C LEU A 572 -12.73 0.58 5.12
N HIS A 573 -13.01 1.56 4.28
CA HIS A 573 -14.13 2.48 4.38
C HIS A 573 -14.90 2.40 3.07
N ASN A 574 -16.16 1.96 3.10
CA ASN A 574 -16.96 1.75 1.89
C ASN A 574 -18.28 2.54 1.87
N VAL A 575 -18.77 2.99 3.03
CA VAL A 575 -19.96 3.84 3.14
C VAL A 575 -19.56 5.31 2.93
N HIS A 576 -19.59 5.75 1.68
CA HIS A 576 -19.20 7.11 1.30
C HIS A 576 -19.84 7.56 -0.02
N ASP A 577 -19.79 8.85 -0.30
CA ASP A 577 -20.37 9.50 -1.49
C ASP A 577 -19.37 9.70 -2.63
N TYR A 578 -18.35 8.84 -2.73
CA TYR A 578 -17.42 8.79 -3.84
C TYR A 578 -17.29 7.35 -4.37
N TRP A 579 -16.57 7.17 -5.48
CA TRP A 579 -16.45 5.88 -6.15
C TRP A 579 -15.82 4.82 -5.25
N SER A 580 -16.50 3.67 -5.18
CA SER A 580 -16.04 2.56 -4.36
C SER A 580 -14.93 1.75 -5.05
N SER A 581 -13.95 1.31 -4.29
CA SER A 581 -12.99 0.29 -4.74
C SER A 581 -13.67 -1.06 -5.05
N TYR A 582 -14.88 -1.26 -4.54
CA TYR A 582 -15.76 -2.40 -4.82
C TYR A 582 -16.70 -2.10 -6.00
N ALA A 583 -16.12 -1.66 -7.13
CA ALA A 583 -16.89 -1.26 -8.29
C ALA A 583 -17.75 -2.40 -8.89
N ARG A 584 -17.26 -3.66 -8.88
CA ARG A 584 -18.04 -4.81 -9.35
C ARG A 584 -19.20 -5.15 -8.42
N GLU A 585 -18.96 -5.07 -7.13
CA GLU A 585 -19.97 -5.22 -6.08
C GLU A 585 -21.03 -4.13 -6.19
N TYR A 586 -20.64 -2.87 -6.41
CA TYR A 586 -21.55 -1.78 -6.70
C TYR A 586 -22.48 -2.09 -7.87
N LEU A 587 -21.94 -2.60 -8.98
CA LEU A 587 -22.72 -2.99 -10.16
C LEU A 587 -23.63 -4.21 -9.86
N PHE A 588 -23.14 -5.16 -9.07
CA PHE A 588 -23.91 -6.32 -8.66
C PHE A 588 -25.07 -5.94 -7.73
N HIS A 589 -24.86 -4.97 -6.85
CA HIS A 589 -25.94 -4.44 -5.99
C HIS A 589 -27.09 -3.83 -6.81
N HIS A 590 -26.77 -3.17 -7.95
CA HIS A 590 -27.81 -2.69 -8.88
C HIS A 590 -28.57 -3.84 -9.52
N LEU A 591 -27.89 -4.90 -9.94
CA LEU A 591 -28.54 -6.10 -10.47
C LEU A 591 -29.45 -6.77 -9.44
N LEU A 592 -28.98 -6.92 -8.19
CA LEU A 592 -29.80 -7.44 -7.11
C LEU A 592 -31.02 -6.57 -6.84
N ALA A 593 -30.85 -5.24 -6.77
CA ALA A 593 -31.95 -4.30 -6.57
C ALA A 593 -32.95 -4.36 -7.73
N GLN A 594 -32.50 -4.47 -9.00
CA GLN A 594 -33.36 -4.66 -10.16
C GLN A 594 -34.15 -6.00 -10.09
N LYS A 595 -33.57 -7.02 -9.45
CA LYS A 595 -34.24 -8.31 -9.20
C LYS A 595 -35.15 -8.31 -7.96
N GLY A 596 -35.29 -7.17 -7.29
CA GLY A 596 -36.20 -6.98 -6.18
C GLY A 596 -35.60 -7.19 -4.78
N TYR A 597 -34.30 -7.43 -4.65
CA TYR A 597 -33.61 -7.53 -3.37
C TYR A 597 -33.33 -6.14 -2.79
N VAL A 598 -33.53 -5.98 -1.47
CA VAL A 598 -32.93 -4.85 -0.75
C VAL A 598 -31.46 -5.20 -0.48
N VAL A 599 -30.52 -4.31 -0.83
CA VAL A 599 -29.10 -4.56 -0.57
C VAL A 599 -28.57 -3.57 0.44
N LEU A 600 -27.84 -4.08 1.44
CA LEU A 600 -27.24 -3.31 2.51
C LEU A 600 -25.73 -3.52 2.53
N ASP A 601 -24.96 -2.45 2.54
CA ASP A 601 -23.50 -2.42 2.54
C ASP A 601 -23.03 -1.62 3.76
N ILE A 602 -22.42 -2.28 4.75
CA ILE A 602 -22.23 -1.76 6.11
C ILE A 602 -20.77 -1.44 6.37
N ASP A 603 -20.49 -0.24 6.90
CA ASP A 603 -19.20 0.06 7.55
C ASP A 603 -19.27 -0.34 9.03
N TYR A 604 -19.03 -1.62 9.26
CA TYR A 604 -19.03 -2.22 10.59
C TYR A 604 -17.87 -1.72 11.45
N ARG A 605 -17.93 -1.95 12.76
CA ARG A 605 -16.80 -1.63 13.65
C ARG A 605 -15.56 -2.43 13.27
N ALA A 606 -14.49 -1.76 13.03
CA ALA A 606 -13.18 -1.98 12.44
C ALA A 606 -12.93 -1.06 11.24
N SER A 607 -13.98 -0.62 10.51
CA SER A 607 -13.86 0.24 9.33
C SER A 607 -13.13 1.55 9.65
N ALA A 608 -12.35 2.07 8.68
CA ALA A 608 -11.70 3.37 8.79
C ALA A 608 -12.71 4.53 8.63
N GLY A 609 -12.29 5.74 8.99
CA GLY A 609 -13.09 6.95 8.79
C GLY A 609 -13.89 7.40 10.01
N TYR A 610 -13.93 6.59 11.06
CA TYR A 610 -14.74 6.82 12.26
C TYR A 610 -13.89 6.98 13.53
N GLY A 611 -12.59 7.14 13.39
CA GLY A 611 -11.64 7.30 14.48
C GLY A 611 -11.10 5.98 15.06
N ARG A 612 -10.19 6.14 16.02
CA ARG A 612 -9.42 5.06 16.64
C ARG A 612 -10.31 4.01 17.33
N ASP A 613 -11.24 4.44 18.16
CA ASP A 613 -12.04 3.51 18.99
C ASP A 613 -12.96 2.63 18.14
N TRP A 614 -13.47 3.16 17.03
CA TRP A 614 -14.20 2.38 16.04
C TRP A 614 -13.32 1.33 15.38
N ARG A 615 -12.12 1.74 14.94
CA ARG A 615 -11.15 0.87 14.28
C ARG A 615 -10.65 -0.24 15.20
N THR A 616 -10.42 0.06 16.48
CA THR A 616 -9.84 -0.88 17.45
C THR A 616 -10.89 -1.75 18.18
N ALA A 617 -12.17 -1.59 17.89
CA ALA A 617 -13.25 -2.35 18.52
C ALA A 617 -13.17 -3.88 18.35
N ILE A 618 -12.36 -4.34 17.40
CA ILE A 618 -12.08 -5.76 17.12
C ILE A 618 -10.83 -6.29 17.83
N HIS A 619 -10.19 -5.50 18.69
CA HIS A 619 -9.00 -5.93 19.40
C HIS A 619 -9.24 -7.20 20.18
N ARG A 620 -8.41 -8.22 19.94
CA ARG A 620 -8.47 -9.57 20.49
C ARG A 620 -9.74 -10.36 20.14
N TRP A 621 -10.66 -9.82 19.34
CA TRP A 621 -11.88 -10.51 18.94
C TRP A 621 -12.44 -10.03 17.59
N MET A 622 -11.88 -10.49 16.49
CA MET A 622 -12.50 -10.40 15.18
C MET A 622 -13.68 -11.38 15.10
N GLY A 623 -14.81 -10.96 14.52
CA GLY A 623 -16.08 -11.71 14.58
C GLY A 623 -16.86 -11.47 15.89
N GLY A 624 -16.51 -10.41 16.62
CA GLY A 624 -17.21 -9.94 17.82
C GLY A 624 -18.17 -8.80 17.51
N ARG A 625 -17.73 -7.56 17.72
CA ARG A 625 -18.54 -6.35 17.45
C ARG A 625 -18.83 -6.15 15.97
N ASP A 626 -17.87 -6.41 15.12
CA ASP A 626 -17.99 -6.38 13.67
C ASP A 626 -19.09 -7.34 13.15
N LEU A 627 -19.15 -8.56 13.67
CA LEU A 627 -20.25 -9.49 13.36
C LEU A 627 -21.58 -9.00 13.94
N GLN A 628 -21.58 -8.49 15.16
CA GLN A 628 -22.80 -8.00 15.79
C GLN A 628 -23.45 -6.86 14.99
N ASP A 629 -22.66 -5.98 14.37
CA ASP A 629 -23.17 -4.92 13.51
C ASP A 629 -23.92 -5.48 12.29
N HIS A 630 -23.50 -6.61 11.73
CA HIS A 630 -24.20 -7.30 10.63
C HIS A 630 -25.47 -8.00 11.13
N VAL A 631 -25.44 -8.61 12.32
CA VAL A 631 -26.64 -9.19 12.95
C VAL A 631 -27.67 -8.10 13.25
N ASP A 632 -27.24 -6.94 13.73
CA ASP A 632 -28.13 -5.79 13.97
C ASP A 632 -28.65 -5.19 12.64
N GLY A 633 -27.82 -5.21 11.56
CA GLY A 633 -28.25 -4.90 10.20
C GLY A 633 -29.35 -5.83 9.70
N SER A 634 -29.22 -7.13 9.94
CA SER A 634 -30.26 -8.12 9.62
C SER A 634 -31.56 -7.81 10.38
N LYS A 635 -31.50 -7.56 11.70
CA LYS A 635 -32.67 -7.18 12.51
C LYS A 635 -33.32 -5.88 12.04
N TRP A 636 -32.49 -4.91 11.64
CA TRP A 636 -32.99 -3.64 11.09
C TRP A 636 -33.74 -3.85 9.77
N LEU A 637 -33.27 -4.72 8.89
CA LEU A 637 -33.97 -5.11 7.65
C LEU A 637 -35.29 -5.79 7.95
N GLN A 638 -35.34 -6.69 8.95
CA GLN A 638 -36.58 -7.31 9.42
C GLN A 638 -37.61 -6.29 9.92
N ALA A 639 -37.17 -5.38 10.78
CA ALA A 639 -38.04 -4.39 11.39
C ALA A 639 -38.52 -3.31 10.39
N THR A 640 -37.67 -2.89 9.48
CA THR A 640 -37.92 -1.75 8.56
C THR A 640 -38.65 -2.18 7.29
N TYR A 641 -38.32 -3.36 6.77
CA TYR A 641 -38.83 -3.85 5.48
C TYR A 641 -39.69 -5.11 5.61
N GLY A 642 -39.87 -5.67 6.82
CA GLY A 642 -40.65 -6.87 7.03
C GLY A 642 -40.04 -8.13 6.41
N ILE A 643 -38.70 -8.14 6.24
CA ILE A 643 -37.98 -9.26 5.58
C ILE A 643 -37.77 -10.39 6.61
N ASP A 644 -38.11 -11.60 6.24
CA ASP A 644 -37.83 -12.80 7.04
C ASP A 644 -36.30 -13.02 7.12
N PRO A 645 -35.70 -13.26 8.29
CA PRO A 645 -34.27 -13.54 8.42
C PRO A 645 -33.82 -14.73 7.56
N GLU A 646 -34.68 -15.73 7.34
CA GLU A 646 -34.38 -16.82 6.42
C GLU A 646 -34.28 -16.40 4.95
N ARG A 647 -34.66 -15.16 4.63
CA ARG A 647 -34.58 -14.55 3.31
C ARG A 647 -33.54 -13.40 3.25
N ILE A 648 -32.60 -13.39 4.18
CA ILE A 648 -31.47 -12.47 4.19
C ILE A 648 -30.20 -13.23 3.85
N GLY A 649 -29.60 -12.92 2.70
CA GLY A 649 -28.28 -13.43 2.31
C GLY A 649 -27.15 -12.55 2.83
N ILE A 650 -25.97 -13.12 3.01
CA ILE A 650 -24.75 -12.41 3.36
C ILE A 650 -23.60 -12.84 2.46
N TYR A 651 -22.80 -11.89 1.96
CA TYR A 651 -21.62 -12.23 1.16
C TYR A 651 -20.52 -11.20 1.27
N GLY A 652 -19.28 -11.62 1.00
CA GLY A 652 -18.12 -10.73 0.93
C GLY A 652 -16.83 -11.48 0.68
N GLY A 653 -15.76 -10.71 0.40
CA GLY A 653 -14.44 -11.26 0.12
C GLY A 653 -13.43 -10.97 1.22
N SER A 654 -12.41 -11.85 1.37
CA SER A 654 -11.32 -11.69 2.34
C SER A 654 -11.86 -11.62 3.78
N TYR A 655 -11.71 -10.50 4.47
CA TYR A 655 -12.35 -10.27 5.78
C TYR A 655 -13.88 -10.41 5.68
N GLY A 656 -14.49 -9.96 4.57
CA GLY A 656 -15.93 -10.15 4.32
C GLY A 656 -16.31 -11.61 4.17
N GLY A 657 -15.46 -12.45 3.56
CA GLY A 657 -15.66 -13.88 3.50
C GLY A 657 -15.50 -14.56 4.86
N PHE A 658 -14.49 -14.15 5.64
CA PHE A 658 -14.35 -14.54 7.04
C PHE A 658 -15.62 -14.19 7.84
N MET A 659 -16.14 -12.99 7.69
CA MET A 659 -17.35 -12.52 8.37
C MET A 659 -18.59 -13.32 7.94
N THR A 660 -18.72 -13.65 6.65
CA THR A 660 -19.79 -14.51 6.14
C THR A 660 -19.75 -15.89 6.79
N LEU A 661 -18.56 -16.48 6.93
CA LEU A 661 -18.41 -17.77 7.63
C LEU A 661 -18.78 -17.64 9.10
N MET A 662 -18.29 -16.61 9.81
CA MET A 662 -18.67 -16.39 11.22
C MET A 662 -20.18 -16.18 11.39
N ALA A 663 -20.81 -15.45 10.47
CA ALA A 663 -22.26 -15.22 10.49
C ALA A 663 -23.05 -16.54 10.38
N LEU A 664 -22.72 -17.40 9.42
CA LEU A 664 -23.44 -18.67 9.24
C LEU A 664 -23.11 -19.70 10.32
N PHE A 665 -21.91 -19.65 10.92
CA PHE A 665 -21.50 -20.62 11.94
C PHE A 665 -21.91 -20.24 13.35
N THR A 666 -22.08 -18.95 13.63
CA THR A 666 -22.35 -18.48 15.00
C THR A 666 -23.64 -17.68 15.18
N ALA A 667 -24.27 -17.24 14.08
CA ALA A 667 -25.53 -16.49 14.08
C ALA A 667 -26.52 -17.01 13.00
N PRO A 668 -26.75 -18.33 12.88
CA PRO A 668 -27.55 -18.94 11.78
C PRO A 668 -29.00 -18.45 11.72
N LYS A 669 -29.56 -17.96 12.84
CA LYS A 669 -30.94 -17.41 12.88
C LYS A 669 -31.09 -16.02 12.26
N SER A 670 -29.98 -15.41 11.84
CA SER A 670 -29.96 -14.04 11.28
C SER A 670 -29.87 -14.03 9.75
N PHE A 671 -29.50 -15.16 9.15
CA PHE A 671 -29.24 -15.27 7.71
C PHE A 671 -29.77 -16.59 7.17
N GLY A 672 -30.16 -16.63 5.91
CA GLY A 672 -30.66 -17.82 5.23
C GLY A 672 -29.73 -18.43 4.20
N ALA A 673 -28.64 -17.74 3.80
CA ALA A 673 -27.60 -18.25 2.91
C ALA A 673 -26.39 -17.34 2.93
N GLY A 674 -25.20 -17.85 2.57
CA GLY A 674 -24.02 -17.02 2.44
C GLY A 674 -23.03 -17.43 1.34
N ALA A 675 -22.29 -16.44 0.81
CA ALA A 675 -21.19 -16.68 -0.13
C ALA A 675 -19.89 -16.08 0.43
N ALA A 676 -18.97 -16.96 0.79
CA ALA A 676 -17.71 -16.63 1.45
C ALA A 676 -16.57 -16.71 0.41
N LEU A 677 -16.03 -15.53 0.02
CA LEU A 677 -15.08 -15.40 -1.08
C LEU A 677 -13.68 -15.19 -0.50
N ARG A 678 -12.66 -15.93 -0.98
CA ARG A 678 -11.25 -15.79 -0.58
C ARG A 678 -11.07 -15.56 0.92
N SER A 679 -11.67 -16.41 1.73
CA SER A 679 -11.88 -16.20 3.15
C SER A 679 -10.71 -16.64 4.01
N VAL A 680 -10.37 -15.84 5.03
CA VAL A 680 -9.57 -16.33 6.15
C VAL A 680 -10.43 -17.24 7.01
N THR A 681 -9.95 -18.45 7.26
CA THR A 681 -10.64 -19.45 8.09
C THR A 681 -9.96 -19.68 9.42
N ASP A 682 -8.67 -19.35 9.51
CA ASP A 682 -7.86 -19.47 10.71
C ASP A 682 -6.81 -18.36 10.74
N TRP A 683 -6.97 -17.38 11.62
CA TRP A 683 -6.07 -16.24 11.73
C TRP A 683 -4.63 -16.59 12.12
N ALA A 684 -4.40 -17.76 12.72
CA ALA A 684 -3.03 -18.25 12.99
C ALA A 684 -2.24 -18.57 11.70
N HIS A 685 -2.90 -18.64 10.56
CA HIS A 685 -2.28 -18.85 9.25
C HIS A 685 -1.98 -17.55 8.49
N TYR A 686 -2.42 -16.41 9.00
CA TYR A 686 -2.26 -15.12 8.34
C TYR A 686 -0.92 -14.43 8.67
N ASN A 687 -0.70 -13.20 8.21
CA ASN A 687 0.56 -12.48 8.38
C ASN A 687 0.68 -11.79 9.75
N HIS A 688 1.94 -11.64 10.22
CA HIS A 688 2.22 -11.02 11.51
C HIS A 688 1.82 -9.55 11.58
N GLY A 689 2.08 -8.76 10.54
CA GLY A 689 1.86 -7.30 10.56
C GLY A 689 0.40 -6.89 10.77
N TYR A 690 -0.54 -7.69 10.27
CA TYR A 690 -1.97 -7.48 10.47
C TYR A 690 -2.48 -8.17 11.73
N THR A 691 -2.28 -9.49 11.81
CA THR A 691 -2.92 -10.31 12.84
C THR A 691 -2.29 -10.11 14.21
N GLY A 692 -0.96 -9.93 14.27
CA GLY A 692 -0.24 -9.69 15.51
C GLY A 692 -0.62 -8.38 16.20
N ALA A 693 -0.97 -7.35 15.42
CA ALA A 693 -1.48 -6.09 15.98
C ALA A 693 -2.90 -6.24 16.59
N ILE A 694 -3.75 -7.07 15.97
CA ILE A 694 -5.17 -7.17 16.38
C ILE A 694 -5.38 -8.27 17.43
N LEU A 695 -4.71 -9.43 17.29
CA LEU A 695 -4.95 -10.64 18.11
C LEU A 695 -3.78 -11.02 19.01
N ASN A 696 -2.70 -10.22 19.08
CA ASN A 696 -1.43 -10.57 19.72
C ASN A 696 -0.71 -11.74 18.97
N LEU A 697 0.06 -12.55 19.68
CA LEU A 697 0.66 -13.75 19.08
C LEU A 697 -0.15 -15.01 19.43
N PRO A 698 -0.28 -15.99 18.52
CA PRO A 698 -1.11 -17.17 18.76
C PRO A 698 -0.62 -18.03 19.93
N GLN A 699 0.68 -18.03 20.24
CA GLN A 699 1.26 -18.71 21.40
C GLN A 699 1.06 -17.96 22.72
N GLU A 700 0.75 -16.67 22.69
CA GLU A 700 0.54 -15.81 23.87
C GLU A 700 -0.94 -15.59 24.18
N ASP A 701 -1.79 -15.52 23.14
CA ASP A 701 -3.23 -15.27 23.27
C ASP A 701 -4.04 -16.23 22.40
N THR A 702 -3.94 -17.52 22.72
CA THR A 702 -4.65 -18.60 22.01
C THR A 702 -6.17 -18.37 21.98
N LEU A 703 -6.74 -17.76 23.04
CA LEU A 703 -8.17 -17.47 23.11
C LEU A 703 -8.60 -16.47 22.02
N ALA A 704 -7.83 -15.41 21.82
CA ALA A 704 -8.13 -14.42 20.78
C ALA A 704 -8.19 -15.07 19.38
N TYR A 705 -7.27 -15.98 19.08
CA TYR A 705 -7.24 -16.71 17.80
C TYR A 705 -8.39 -17.68 17.65
N ARG A 706 -8.68 -18.48 18.67
CA ARG A 706 -9.76 -19.47 18.60
C ARG A 706 -11.13 -18.83 18.42
N ARG A 707 -11.44 -17.79 19.19
CA ARG A 707 -12.74 -17.11 19.08
C ARG A 707 -12.90 -16.27 17.82
N SER A 708 -11.80 -15.95 17.13
CA SER A 708 -11.79 -15.16 15.90
C SER A 708 -11.67 -16.02 14.63
N SER A 709 -11.52 -17.33 14.71
CA SER A 709 -11.28 -18.18 13.54
C SER A 709 -12.45 -19.11 13.24
N PRO A 710 -13.12 -18.94 12.08
CA PRO A 710 -14.34 -19.68 11.71
C PRO A 710 -14.22 -21.19 11.78
N ILE A 711 -13.04 -21.75 11.49
CA ILE A 711 -12.82 -23.19 11.46
C ILE A 711 -13.16 -23.87 12.80
N TYR A 712 -13.10 -23.15 13.92
CA TYR A 712 -13.47 -23.66 15.24
C TYR A 712 -14.99 -23.69 15.47
N PHE A 713 -15.78 -23.04 14.62
CA PHE A 713 -17.24 -22.90 14.72
C PHE A 713 -17.96 -23.61 13.57
N ALA A 714 -17.24 -24.34 12.71
CA ALA A 714 -17.79 -24.99 11.51
C ALA A 714 -18.95 -25.97 11.81
N GLU A 715 -19.05 -26.48 13.04
CA GLU A 715 -20.16 -27.33 13.50
C GLU A 715 -21.51 -26.61 13.51
N GLY A 716 -21.49 -25.25 13.58
CA GLY A 716 -22.70 -24.43 13.59
C GLY A 716 -23.29 -24.16 12.20
N LEU A 717 -22.71 -24.68 11.12
CA LEU A 717 -23.28 -24.51 9.78
C LEU A 717 -24.65 -25.21 9.67
N GLU A 718 -25.69 -24.43 9.38
CA GLU A 718 -27.06 -24.89 9.16
C GLU A 718 -27.61 -24.44 7.80
N ASP A 719 -27.10 -23.36 7.25
CA ASP A 719 -27.60 -22.68 6.06
C ASP A 719 -26.74 -22.94 4.81
N PRO A 720 -27.28 -22.78 3.59
CA PRO A 720 -26.55 -22.95 2.35
C PRO A 720 -25.32 -22.02 2.27
N LEU A 721 -24.18 -22.59 1.97
CA LEU A 721 -22.89 -21.89 1.89
C LEU A 721 -22.18 -22.15 0.56
N LEU A 722 -21.81 -21.07 -0.15
CA LEU A 722 -20.85 -21.10 -1.23
C LEU A 722 -19.48 -20.62 -0.72
N ILE A 723 -18.44 -21.41 -0.92
CA ILE A 723 -17.05 -21.04 -0.71
C ILE A 723 -16.39 -20.83 -2.08
N ALA A 724 -15.84 -19.66 -2.36
CA ALA A 724 -15.12 -19.38 -3.60
C ALA A 724 -13.70 -18.89 -3.32
N HIS A 725 -12.68 -19.44 -4.03
CA HIS A 725 -11.28 -19.10 -3.73
C HIS A 725 -10.36 -19.27 -4.93
N GLY A 726 -9.42 -18.32 -5.10
CA GLY A 726 -8.31 -18.38 -6.04
C GLY A 726 -7.23 -19.36 -5.56
N MET A 727 -6.80 -20.30 -6.43
CA MET A 727 -5.85 -21.32 -6.00
C MET A 727 -4.41 -20.81 -5.89
N VAL A 728 -4.10 -19.68 -6.56
CA VAL A 728 -2.79 -19.03 -6.45
C VAL A 728 -2.83 -17.79 -5.55
N ASP A 729 -3.81 -17.72 -4.66
CA ASP A 729 -3.94 -16.61 -3.68
C ASP A 729 -2.73 -16.55 -2.75
N THR A 730 -1.91 -15.49 -2.93
CA THR A 730 -0.69 -15.23 -2.15
C THR A 730 -0.94 -14.42 -0.88
N ASN A 731 -2.15 -13.88 -0.73
CA ASN A 731 -2.57 -13.13 0.46
C ASN A 731 -3.29 -14.03 1.48
N VAL A 732 -4.47 -14.57 1.13
CA VAL A 732 -5.16 -15.59 1.91
C VAL A 732 -4.93 -16.92 1.22
N HIS A 733 -4.02 -17.73 1.73
CA HIS A 733 -3.64 -18.96 1.04
C HIS A 733 -4.81 -19.91 0.85
N PHE A 734 -4.92 -20.54 -0.33
CA PHE A 734 -5.92 -21.55 -0.63
C PHE A 734 -5.99 -22.67 0.42
N GLN A 735 -4.88 -22.90 1.14
CA GLN A 735 -4.81 -23.81 2.28
C GLN A 735 -5.92 -23.55 3.32
N ASP A 736 -6.35 -22.31 3.52
CA ASP A 736 -7.37 -21.96 4.51
C ASP A 736 -8.71 -22.64 4.21
N VAL A 737 -9.21 -22.51 3.00
CA VAL A 737 -10.49 -23.12 2.60
C VAL A 737 -10.39 -24.62 2.41
N VAL A 738 -9.21 -25.16 2.04
CA VAL A 738 -8.98 -26.62 1.99
C VAL A 738 -9.11 -27.24 3.39
N ARG A 739 -8.54 -26.58 4.41
CA ARG A 739 -8.68 -27.02 5.81
C ARG A 739 -10.13 -26.95 6.29
N LEU A 740 -10.84 -25.87 5.94
CA LEU A 740 -12.25 -25.72 6.29
C LEU A 740 -13.10 -26.82 5.62
N ALA A 741 -12.88 -27.09 4.32
CA ALA A 741 -13.59 -28.15 3.60
C ALA A 741 -13.39 -29.52 4.28
N GLN A 742 -12.14 -29.87 4.65
CA GLN A 742 -11.87 -31.09 5.39
C GLN A 742 -12.62 -31.11 6.74
N ARG A 743 -12.65 -29.97 7.46
CA ARG A 743 -13.38 -29.88 8.72
C ARG A 743 -14.89 -30.07 8.57
N LEU A 744 -15.51 -29.49 7.53
CA LEU A 744 -16.94 -29.67 7.23
C LEU A 744 -17.25 -31.11 6.87
N ILE A 745 -16.38 -31.80 6.10
CA ILE A 745 -16.52 -33.23 5.79
C ILE A 745 -16.46 -34.07 7.07
N GLU A 746 -15.50 -33.84 7.96
CA GLU A 746 -15.36 -34.59 9.23
C GLU A 746 -16.58 -34.40 10.16
N LEU A 747 -17.19 -33.19 10.08
CA LEU A 747 -18.41 -32.91 10.85
C LEU A 747 -19.69 -33.41 10.18
N GLY A 748 -19.59 -34.01 8.98
CA GLY A 748 -20.75 -34.48 8.22
C GLY A 748 -21.70 -33.35 7.79
N LYS A 749 -21.18 -32.11 7.56
CA LYS A 749 -22.02 -30.98 7.18
C LYS A 749 -22.44 -31.08 5.71
N GLU A 750 -23.69 -30.76 5.46
CA GLU A 750 -24.32 -30.72 4.14
C GLU A 750 -24.66 -29.27 3.75
N GLY A 751 -25.11 -29.05 2.53
CA GLY A 751 -25.58 -27.72 2.07
C GLY A 751 -24.48 -26.73 1.76
N TRP A 752 -23.21 -27.14 1.69
CA TRP A 752 -22.11 -26.31 1.26
C TRP A 752 -21.52 -26.79 -0.08
N GLU A 753 -21.00 -25.85 -0.84
CA GLU A 753 -20.29 -26.09 -2.11
C GLU A 753 -19.04 -25.23 -2.19
N MET A 754 -18.04 -25.67 -2.96
CA MET A 754 -16.79 -24.95 -3.16
C MET A 754 -16.52 -24.74 -4.65
N ALA A 755 -16.27 -23.50 -5.03
CA ALA A 755 -15.80 -23.10 -6.35
C ALA A 755 -14.32 -22.69 -6.26
N VAL A 756 -13.49 -23.24 -7.16
CA VAL A 756 -12.05 -22.96 -7.19
C VAL A 756 -11.66 -22.28 -8.49
N TYR A 757 -10.73 -21.33 -8.40
CA TYR A 757 -10.26 -20.53 -9.54
C TYR A 757 -8.74 -20.71 -9.68
N PRO A 758 -8.31 -21.66 -10.55
CA PRO A 758 -6.94 -22.16 -10.55
C PRO A 758 -5.85 -21.13 -10.86
N VAL A 759 -6.18 -20.04 -11.59
CA VAL A 759 -5.22 -19.02 -12.03
C VAL A 759 -5.40 -17.68 -11.33
N GLU A 760 -6.34 -17.59 -10.40
CA GLU A 760 -6.64 -16.32 -9.74
C GLU A 760 -5.93 -16.20 -8.38
N ASP A 761 -5.38 -14.99 -8.16
CA ASP A 761 -4.84 -14.55 -6.88
C ASP A 761 -5.97 -13.94 -6.02
N HIS A 762 -5.65 -13.29 -4.91
CA HIS A 762 -6.59 -12.69 -3.97
C HIS A 762 -7.57 -11.70 -4.61
N GLY A 763 -7.09 -10.84 -5.49
CA GLY A 763 -7.92 -10.00 -6.35
C GLY A 763 -8.03 -10.63 -7.73
N PHE A 764 -9.18 -11.18 -8.09
CA PHE A 764 -9.39 -11.75 -9.41
C PHE A 764 -9.13 -10.70 -10.50
N VAL A 765 -8.50 -11.13 -11.58
CA VAL A 765 -8.13 -10.25 -12.68
C VAL A 765 -9.01 -10.50 -13.90
N ARG A 766 -9.33 -11.76 -14.19
CA ARG A 766 -10.02 -12.18 -15.39
C ARG A 766 -11.53 -11.92 -15.32
N PRO A 767 -12.13 -11.29 -16.34
CA PRO A 767 -13.60 -11.08 -16.38
C PRO A 767 -14.41 -12.38 -16.39
N ASP A 768 -13.88 -13.47 -16.97
CA ASP A 768 -14.54 -14.78 -16.97
C ASP A 768 -14.58 -15.41 -15.57
N SER A 769 -13.52 -15.29 -14.78
CA SER A 769 -13.49 -15.73 -13.39
C SER A 769 -14.51 -14.93 -12.54
N TRP A 770 -14.53 -13.60 -12.67
CA TRP A 770 -15.52 -12.75 -12.02
C TRP A 770 -16.96 -13.09 -12.43
N THR A 771 -17.17 -13.37 -13.73
CA THR A 771 -18.50 -13.76 -14.25
C THR A 771 -18.97 -15.07 -13.66
N ASP A 772 -18.11 -16.08 -13.55
CA ASP A 772 -18.47 -17.37 -12.97
C ASP A 772 -18.74 -17.24 -11.45
N GLU A 773 -17.89 -16.52 -10.72
CA GLU A 773 -18.05 -16.29 -9.27
C GLU A 773 -19.39 -15.62 -8.96
N TYR A 774 -19.68 -14.49 -9.62
CA TYR A 774 -20.91 -13.73 -9.35
C TYR A 774 -22.18 -14.40 -9.90
N ARG A 775 -22.06 -15.22 -10.95
CA ARG A 775 -23.16 -16.08 -11.39
C ARG A 775 -23.51 -17.10 -10.31
N ARG A 776 -22.53 -17.75 -9.69
CA ARG A 776 -22.76 -18.72 -8.59
C ARG A 776 -23.38 -18.04 -7.37
N ILE A 777 -22.94 -16.84 -7.03
CA ILE A 777 -23.52 -16.07 -5.91
C ILE A 777 -24.98 -15.74 -6.20
N LEU A 778 -25.28 -15.26 -7.41
CA LEU A 778 -26.67 -14.97 -7.81
C LEU A 778 -27.55 -16.21 -7.81
N GLU A 779 -27.08 -17.34 -8.38
CA GLU A 779 -27.78 -18.61 -8.40
C GLU A 779 -28.04 -19.13 -6.96
N LEU A 780 -27.07 -19.00 -6.06
CA LEU A 780 -27.24 -19.32 -4.64
C LEU A 780 -28.40 -18.54 -4.05
N PHE A 781 -28.39 -17.21 -4.20
CA PHE A 781 -29.42 -16.37 -3.62
C PHE A 781 -30.80 -16.59 -4.26
N GLU A 782 -30.89 -16.76 -5.57
CA GLU A 782 -32.15 -17.04 -6.25
C GLU A 782 -32.79 -18.36 -5.80
N ARG A 783 -32.00 -19.42 -5.63
CA ARG A 783 -32.51 -20.76 -5.23
C ARG A 783 -32.81 -20.87 -3.72
N THR A 784 -32.19 -20.03 -2.86
CA THR A 784 -32.32 -20.17 -1.40
C THR A 784 -33.23 -19.11 -0.79
N ILE A 785 -32.93 -17.83 -0.99
CA ILE A 785 -33.61 -16.70 -0.37
C ILE A 785 -34.55 -15.95 -1.32
N GLY A 786 -34.43 -16.19 -2.64
CA GLY A 786 -35.25 -15.53 -3.66
C GLY A 786 -36.76 -15.84 -3.55
N PRO A 787 -37.58 -15.23 -4.43
CA PRO A 787 -39.04 -15.39 -4.36
C PRO A 787 -39.52 -16.82 -4.57
N ASN A 788 -38.76 -17.63 -5.29
CA ASN A 788 -39.02 -19.06 -5.53
C ASN A 788 -38.05 -19.95 -4.73
N GLY A 789 -37.31 -19.37 -3.79
CA GLY A 789 -36.36 -20.11 -2.99
C GLY A 789 -37.06 -21.13 -2.11
N THR A 790 -36.67 -22.36 -2.28
CA THR A 790 -37.02 -23.44 -1.34
C THR A 790 -35.79 -23.69 -0.49
N LYS A 791 -35.85 -23.38 0.82
CA LYS A 791 -34.93 -24.03 1.75
C LYS A 791 -35.02 -25.52 1.46
N ALA A 792 -33.89 -26.15 1.20
CA ALA A 792 -33.88 -27.62 1.26
C ALA A 792 -34.42 -28.01 2.62
N ARG A 793 -35.68 -28.37 2.66
CA ARG A 793 -36.31 -28.83 3.90
C ARG A 793 -35.53 -30.06 4.34
N ARG A 794 -34.83 -29.95 5.44
CA ARG A 794 -34.27 -31.08 6.18
C ARG A 794 -35.37 -32.04 6.60
#